data_57aa4575013543e99d9d7d213e1f8d17
#
_entry.id   57aa4575013543e99d9d7d213e1f8d17
#
_cell.length_a   1.000
_cell.length_b   1.000
_cell.length_c   1.000
_cell.angle_alpha   90.00
_cell.angle_beta   90.00
_cell.angle_gamma   90.00
#
_symmetry.space_group_name_H-M   'P 1'
#
loop_
_entity.id
_entity.type
_entity.pdbx_description
1 polymer ?
#
loop_
_entity_poly.entity_id
_entity_poly.type
_entity_poly.pdbx_seq_one_letter_code
_entity_poly.pdbx_strand_id
1 'polypeptide(L)'
;ADLTALLDAMSQGVQTIKAASEAIESGTKFLEQAKAVVSQTLEINNNVSAVVSNETELLDAITSGKEGLIVIKGKITLSDNIELKLSDGQSLVGAEYAYGTAATPSELVFNTTDGTGRAAISAGSNSVISDLKISYTSNAAGADLKGAVTVENAENVKINNLDLTFDVAAGNTNYNKSAVYVSNSKNVVLSGDVKILAKDKSRVFQAYNNSEVFFENITADFESEKASGIYTQQSTINFGRNATVNILTHEAECMGFDIRQGKIIIEDNARINIQTMGEKSYAVLGYSDSYLSVTGQAKLNIITEEDSSYGIYGIQSPLTVTASGQSQINILTKGYDSEGIKNAICNFNERSIINIECRGTNGDGFNNCEVTMRGNSKLRTHGVGSNSSAINYGKFDIYDQTEVLFNGKLVDLYGVTNNLCYFNIYSDKAQIFLTSAAMAHNTSVVITAVTGSVINTTGGSYQADNAITVPSKPVSGKVPPAGFNRVGDAVMPSMPDIEEEMKDNQAPRDKDNETGKLGDISKNKAQFDEIIKQYDTLINDASYKGINLLSGQNLKINFNEDRSSKIDVAGVKADSQSLGISFSDWTNKATVEKSLSELENAISSLRSFASEFGNYYNLVTTRQDFTENLINVLEEGADKLTLADMNQESANMLALQTSQQLAVNSLSLASQAAQSILKLF
;
A
#
# COMPACT_ATOMS: atom_id res chain seq x y z
N ALA A 1 -20.80 36.85 5.28
CA ALA A 1 -21.61 35.86 6.01
C ALA A 1 -22.22 34.83 5.06
N ASP A 2 -22.71 35.22 3.90
CA ASP A 2 -23.43 34.34 2.98
C ASP A 2 -22.49 33.39 2.22
N LEU A 3 -21.31 33.86 1.80
CA LEU A 3 -20.30 33.02 1.11
C LEU A 3 -19.70 31.97 2.02
N THR A 4 -19.49 32.29 3.31
CA THR A 4 -18.99 31.29 4.30
C THR A 4 -20.04 30.21 4.56
N ALA A 5 -21.33 30.59 4.68
CA ALA A 5 -22.42 29.63 4.82
C ALA A 5 -22.58 28.75 3.57
N LEU A 6 -22.31 29.27 2.39
CA LEU A 6 -22.29 28.54 1.13
C LEU A 6 -21.15 27.52 1.10
N LEU A 7 -19.96 27.93 1.52
CA LEU A 7 -18.78 27.04 1.62
C LEU A 7 -19.04 25.91 2.61
N ASP A 8 -19.65 26.21 3.77
CA ASP A 8 -20.06 25.21 4.75
C ASP A 8 -21.07 24.21 4.18
N ALA A 9 -22.04 24.70 3.38
CA ALA A 9 -23.00 23.83 2.71
C ALA A 9 -22.35 22.93 1.65
N MET A 10 -21.38 23.45 0.88
CA MET A 10 -20.60 22.64 -0.06
C MET A 10 -19.75 21.60 0.67
N SER A 11 -19.09 21.98 1.77
CA SER A 11 -18.30 21.05 2.61
C SER A 11 -19.17 19.92 3.17
N GLN A 12 -20.38 20.24 3.63
CA GLN A 12 -21.36 19.21 4.06
C GLN A 12 -21.75 18.30 2.90
N GLY A 13 -21.93 18.86 1.71
CA GLY A 13 -22.23 18.10 0.49
C GLY A 13 -21.09 17.14 0.14
N VAL A 14 -19.86 17.61 0.17
CA VAL A 14 -18.66 16.77 -0.03
C VAL A 14 -18.61 15.63 0.96
N GLN A 15 -18.86 15.88 2.26
CA GLN A 15 -18.83 14.84 3.28
C GLN A 15 -19.98 13.82 3.11
N THR A 16 -21.17 14.27 2.66
CA THR A 16 -22.28 13.37 2.38
C THR A 16 -21.97 12.45 1.21
N ILE A 17 -21.41 12.98 0.12
CA ILE A 17 -21.00 12.17 -1.06
C ILE A 17 -19.88 11.20 -0.67
N LYS A 18 -18.92 11.67 0.14
CA LYS A 18 -17.80 10.87 0.62
C LYS A 18 -18.29 9.70 1.47
N ALA A 19 -19.21 9.94 2.41
CA ALA A 19 -19.80 8.88 3.24
C ALA A 19 -20.48 7.82 2.38
N ALA A 20 -21.22 8.22 1.34
CA ALA A 20 -21.82 7.28 0.40
C ALA A 20 -20.75 6.50 -0.39
N SER A 21 -19.69 7.14 -0.85
CA SER A 21 -18.61 6.48 -1.60
C SER A 21 -17.85 5.46 -0.73
N GLU A 22 -17.51 5.81 0.51
CA GLU A 22 -16.85 4.93 1.46
C GLU A 22 -17.74 3.72 1.84
N ALA A 23 -19.04 3.95 1.98
CA ALA A 23 -19.99 2.88 2.22
C ALA A 23 -20.15 1.95 1.00
N ILE A 24 -20.14 2.48 -0.22
CA ILE A 24 -20.13 1.65 -1.45
C ILE A 24 -18.86 0.80 -1.52
N GLU A 25 -17.70 1.38 -1.25
CA GLU A 25 -16.43 0.62 -1.25
C GLU A 25 -16.48 -0.51 -0.22
N SER A 26 -16.89 -0.20 1.01
CA SER A 26 -17.03 -1.21 2.07
C SER A 26 -18.12 -2.22 1.75
N GLY A 27 -19.25 -1.77 1.19
CA GLY A 27 -20.34 -2.64 0.76
C GLY A 27 -19.92 -3.58 -0.38
N THR A 28 -19.11 -3.11 -1.32
CA THR A 28 -18.53 -3.95 -2.36
C THR A 28 -17.69 -5.08 -1.76
N LYS A 29 -16.87 -4.78 -0.72
CA LYS A 29 -16.10 -5.80 -0.01
C LYS A 29 -16.98 -6.87 0.66
N PHE A 30 -18.10 -6.47 1.26
CA PHE A 30 -19.06 -7.44 1.81
C PHE A 30 -19.68 -8.33 0.73
N LEU A 31 -20.09 -7.75 -0.40
CA LEU A 31 -20.68 -8.54 -1.49
C LEU A 31 -19.64 -9.48 -2.14
N GLU A 32 -18.38 -9.08 -2.20
CA GLU A 32 -17.32 -9.96 -2.69
C GLU A 32 -16.98 -11.07 -1.67
N GLN A 33 -17.07 -10.83 -0.37
CA GLN A 33 -17.01 -11.89 0.63
C GLN A 33 -18.19 -12.86 0.48
N ALA A 34 -19.40 -12.35 0.30
CA ALA A 34 -20.57 -13.18 0.02
C ALA A 34 -20.37 -14.01 -1.27
N LYS A 35 -19.83 -13.40 -2.32
CA LYS A 35 -19.47 -14.09 -3.57
C LYS A 35 -18.47 -15.21 -3.34
N ALA A 36 -17.45 -14.99 -2.50
CA ALA A 36 -16.49 -16.04 -2.16
C ALA A 36 -17.17 -17.23 -1.47
N VAL A 37 -18.09 -16.98 -0.52
CA VAL A 37 -18.86 -18.03 0.15
C VAL A 37 -19.76 -18.80 -0.83
N VAL A 38 -20.43 -18.11 -1.77
CA VAL A 38 -21.24 -18.75 -2.80
C VAL A 38 -20.38 -19.60 -3.75
N SER A 39 -19.25 -19.05 -4.21
CA SER A 39 -18.32 -19.77 -5.10
C SER A 39 -17.78 -21.02 -4.44
N GLN A 40 -17.44 -20.91 -3.16
CA GLN A 40 -17.01 -22.02 -2.32
C GLN A 40 -18.08 -23.11 -2.21
N THR A 41 -19.34 -22.70 -2.04
CA THR A 41 -20.49 -23.65 -1.99
C THR A 41 -20.71 -24.34 -3.33
N LEU A 42 -20.50 -23.64 -4.45
CA LEU A 42 -20.57 -24.23 -5.79
C LEU A 42 -19.47 -25.25 -6.01
N GLU A 43 -18.27 -25.01 -5.50
CA GLU A 43 -17.16 -25.96 -5.56
C GLU A 43 -17.45 -27.25 -4.79
N ILE A 44 -18.15 -27.18 -3.64
CA ILE A 44 -18.61 -28.37 -2.91
C ILE A 44 -19.68 -29.14 -3.71
N ASN A 45 -20.60 -28.42 -4.33
CA ASN A 45 -21.68 -29.04 -5.13
C ASN A 45 -21.18 -29.60 -6.47
N ASN A 46 -20.00 -29.22 -6.92
CA ASN A 46 -19.39 -29.74 -8.13
C ASN A 46 -18.67 -31.06 -7.88
N ASN A 47 -19.51 -32.13 -7.78
CA ASN A 47 -19.12 -33.51 -8.06
C ASN A 47 -17.80 -33.99 -7.50
N VAL A 48 -17.80 -34.53 -6.29
CA VAL A 48 -16.77 -35.47 -5.87
C VAL A 48 -16.70 -36.58 -6.93
N SER A 49 -15.61 -36.60 -7.71
CA SER A 49 -15.39 -37.61 -8.74
C SER A 49 -14.84 -38.91 -8.18
N ALA A 50 -14.03 -38.79 -7.11
CA ALA A 50 -13.46 -39.92 -6.39
C ALA A 50 -13.09 -39.54 -4.92
N VAL A 51 -13.10 -40.52 -4.03
CA VAL A 51 -12.53 -40.43 -2.67
C VAL A 51 -11.44 -41.52 -2.60
N VAL A 52 -10.20 -41.11 -2.30
CA VAL A 52 -9.03 -41.98 -2.41
C VAL A 52 -8.24 -42.01 -1.11
N SER A 53 -7.69 -43.16 -0.76
CA SER A 53 -6.94 -43.38 0.47
C SER A 53 -5.58 -44.04 0.25
N ASN A 54 -5.29 -44.42 -1.00
CA ASN A 54 -4.04 -45.05 -1.40
C ASN A 54 -3.64 -44.58 -2.82
N GLU A 55 -2.39 -44.92 -3.20
CA GLU A 55 -1.77 -44.52 -4.46
C GLU A 55 -2.56 -45.02 -5.69
N THR A 56 -2.97 -46.30 -5.69
CA THR A 56 -3.67 -46.91 -6.81
C THR A 56 -4.99 -46.21 -7.11
N GLU A 57 -5.81 -45.99 -6.07
CA GLU A 57 -7.07 -45.26 -6.19
C GLU A 57 -6.85 -43.82 -6.71
N LEU A 58 -5.79 -43.17 -6.24
CA LEU A 58 -5.45 -41.80 -6.65
C LEU A 58 -5.04 -41.76 -8.13
N LEU A 59 -4.16 -42.64 -8.56
CA LEU A 59 -3.71 -42.71 -9.95
C LEU A 59 -4.84 -43.08 -10.92
N ASP A 60 -5.71 -44.02 -10.53
CA ASP A 60 -6.91 -44.38 -11.29
C ASP A 60 -7.87 -43.21 -11.44
N ALA A 61 -8.11 -42.47 -10.35
CA ALA A 61 -8.96 -41.29 -10.35
C ALA A 61 -8.43 -40.19 -11.29
N ILE A 62 -7.12 -39.89 -11.25
CA ILE A 62 -6.49 -38.89 -12.12
C ILE A 62 -6.51 -39.36 -13.57
N THR A 63 -6.12 -40.60 -13.83
CA THR A 63 -6.05 -41.17 -15.18
C THR A 63 -7.42 -41.29 -15.83
N SER A 64 -8.49 -41.40 -15.05
CA SER A 64 -9.86 -41.39 -15.56
C SER A 64 -10.20 -40.13 -16.37
N GLY A 65 -9.48 -39.01 -16.14
CA GLY A 65 -9.74 -37.71 -16.74
C GLY A 65 -11.09 -37.10 -16.39
N LYS A 66 -11.83 -37.70 -15.45
CA LYS A 66 -13.17 -37.23 -15.09
C LYS A 66 -13.05 -35.92 -14.29
N GLU A 67 -13.70 -34.89 -14.78
CA GLU A 67 -13.79 -33.60 -14.06
C GLU A 67 -14.40 -33.78 -12.66
N GLY A 68 -14.01 -32.91 -11.73
CA GLY A 68 -14.52 -32.86 -10.38
C GLY A 68 -13.44 -33.05 -9.30
N LEU A 69 -13.89 -33.21 -8.06
CA LEU A 69 -13.00 -33.27 -6.89
C LEU A 69 -12.51 -34.70 -6.65
N ILE A 70 -11.19 -34.88 -6.61
CA ILE A 70 -10.52 -36.06 -6.10
C ILE A 70 -10.16 -35.76 -4.66
N VAL A 71 -10.84 -36.41 -3.72
CA VAL A 71 -10.71 -36.16 -2.27
C VAL A 71 -9.72 -37.12 -1.67
N ILE A 72 -8.64 -36.60 -1.08
CA ILE A 72 -7.61 -37.35 -0.37
C ILE A 72 -8.05 -37.59 1.08
N LYS A 73 -8.02 -38.87 1.52
CA LYS A 73 -8.24 -39.23 2.90
C LYS A 73 -6.93 -39.76 3.55
N GLY A 74 -6.46 -38.99 4.55
CA GLY A 74 -5.27 -39.35 5.30
C GLY A 74 -3.98 -39.24 4.50
N LYS A 75 -2.96 -39.97 4.86
CA LYS A 75 -1.63 -39.91 4.28
C LYS A 75 -1.46 -40.92 3.14
N ILE A 76 -1.09 -40.43 1.96
CA ILE A 76 -0.71 -41.27 0.81
C ILE A 76 0.78 -41.02 0.50
N THR A 77 1.58 -42.06 0.59
CA THR A 77 2.98 -42.05 0.12
C THR A 77 2.99 -42.65 -1.28
N LEU A 78 3.46 -41.86 -2.23
CA LEU A 78 3.54 -42.27 -3.62
C LEU A 78 4.83 -43.02 -3.91
N SER A 79 4.79 -43.96 -4.84
CA SER A 79 5.96 -44.60 -5.39
C SER A 79 6.93 -43.57 -5.97
N ASP A 80 8.22 -43.91 -6.02
CA ASP A 80 9.25 -43.01 -6.54
C ASP A 80 8.93 -42.58 -7.97
N ASN A 81 9.22 -41.29 -8.26
CA ASN A 81 9.13 -40.70 -9.59
C ASN A 81 7.70 -40.58 -10.16
N ILE A 82 6.70 -40.50 -9.30
CA ILE A 82 5.31 -40.21 -9.70
C ILE A 82 5.06 -38.69 -9.80
N GLU A 83 4.38 -38.30 -10.88
CA GLU A 83 3.81 -36.96 -11.07
C GLU A 83 2.30 -37.07 -11.26
N LEU A 84 1.52 -36.32 -10.49
CA LEU A 84 0.08 -36.24 -10.61
C LEU A 84 -0.28 -35.13 -11.62
N LYS A 85 -0.69 -35.52 -12.82
CA LYS A 85 -1.11 -34.58 -13.88
C LYS A 85 -2.62 -34.45 -13.89
N LEU A 86 -3.11 -33.35 -13.33
CA LEU A 86 -4.53 -33.04 -13.37
C LEU A 86 -4.94 -32.55 -14.75
N SER A 87 -5.98 -33.16 -15.30
CA SER A 87 -6.66 -32.67 -16.49
C SER A 87 -7.48 -31.41 -16.18
N ASP A 88 -7.89 -30.66 -17.20
CA ASP A 88 -8.76 -29.51 -17.02
C ASP A 88 -10.04 -29.90 -16.27
N GLY A 89 -10.41 -29.09 -15.26
CA GLY A 89 -11.56 -29.35 -14.40
C GLY A 89 -11.36 -30.43 -13.33
N GLN A 90 -10.23 -31.17 -13.31
CA GLN A 90 -9.88 -32.04 -12.19
C GLN A 90 -9.29 -31.24 -11.04
N SER A 91 -9.73 -31.52 -9.82
CA SER A 91 -9.27 -30.86 -8.61
C SER A 91 -8.81 -31.90 -7.58
N LEU A 92 -7.73 -31.58 -6.87
CA LEU A 92 -7.14 -32.44 -5.86
C LEU A 92 -7.27 -31.77 -4.50
N VAL A 93 -8.06 -32.34 -3.60
CA VAL A 93 -8.41 -31.68 -2.36
C VAL A 93 -8.31 -32.63 -1.16
N GLY A 94 -8.00 -32.08 0.01
CA GLY A 94 -8.07 -32.81 1.25
C GLY A 94 -9.50 -33.10 1.71
N ALA A 95 -9.64 -34.06 2.62
CA ALA A 95 -10.94 -34.41 3.18
C ALA A 95 -11.55 -33.24 3.96
N GLU A 96 -10.73 -32.35 4.50
CA GLU A 96 -11.15 -31.12 5.16
C GLU A 96 -11.93 -30.21 4.18
N TYR A 97 -11.47 -30.12 2.96
CA TYR A 97 -12.14 -29.35 1.91
C TYR A 97 -13.56 -29.86 1.63
N ALA A 98 -13.69 -31.18 1.48
CA ALA A 98 -14.96 -31.79 1.07
C ALA A 98 -15.94 -32.02 2.23
N TYR A 99 -15.45 -32.24 3.45
CA TYR A 99 -16.24 -32.69 4.59
C TYR A 99 -16.15 -31.80 5.83
N GLY A 100 -15.34 -30.72 5.78
CA GLY A 100 -15.19 -29.74 6.86
C GLY A 100 -14.32 -30.19 8.04
N THR A 101 -14.14 -31.46 8.25
CA THR A 101 -13.25 -32.02 9.29
C THR A 101 -12.67 -33.35 8.83
N ALA A 102 -11.39 -33.59 9.09
CA ALA A 102 -10.77 -34.89 8.96
C ALA A 102 -10.16 -35.32 10.29
N ALA A 103 -10.25 -36.62 10.58
CA ALA A 103 -9.63 -37.21 11.78
C ALA A 103 -8.08 -37.15 11.69
N THR A 104 -7.53 -37.11 10.49
CA THR A 104 -6.10 -36.98 10.17
C THR A 104 -5.94 -36.04 8.98
N PRO A 105 -4.93 -35.15 9.00
CA PRO A 105 -4.66 -34.26 7.86
C PRO A 105 -4.43 -35.06 6.57
N SER A 106 -4.89 -34.50 5.44
CA SER A 106 -4.66 -35.07 4.12
C SER A 106 -3.24 -34.76 3.67
N GLU A 107 -2.40 -35.77 3.54
CA GLU A 107 -0.96 -35.63 3.24
C GLU A 107 -0.57 -36.46 2.01
N LEU A 108 0.20 -35.83 1.11
CA LEU A 108 0.84 -36.48 -0.03
C LEU A 108 2.36 -36.42 0.11
N VAL A 109 3.01 -37.54 -0.04
CA VAL A 109 4.48 -37.67 0.04
C VAL A 109 5.02 -38.11 -1.31
N PHE A 110 5.92 -37.33 -1.85
CA PHE A 110 6.57 -37.54 -3.16
C PHE A 110 8.07 -37.68 -2.99
N ASN A 111 8.66 -38.70 -3.66
CA ASN A 111 10.09 -38.87 -3.78
C ASN A 111 10.48 -38.95 -5.27
N THR A 112 11.50 -38.23 -5.67
CA THR A 112 12.04 -38.28 -7.02
C THR A 112 13.52 -38.64 -6.95
N THR A 113 13.85 -39.82 -7.47
CA THR A 113 15.19 -40.44 -7.36
C THR A 113 15.89 -40.60 -8.71
N ASP A 114 15.15 -40.53 -9.84
CA ASP A 114 15.63 -40.81 -11.21
C ASP A 114 16.34 -39.64 -11.91
N GLY A 115 16.50 -38.52 -11.27
CA GLY A 115 17.13 -37.33 -11.87
C GLY A 115 16.29 -36.59 -12.92
N THR A 116 15.05 -37.01 -13.18
CA THR A 116 14.16 -36.46 -14.21
C THR A 116 13.37 -35.31 -13.67
N GLY A 117 13.57 -34.39 -13.11
CA GLY A 117 12.89 -33.16 -12.68
C GLY A 117 11.37 -33.11 -12.80
N ARG A 118 10.67 -34.13 -12.25
CA ARG A 118 9.20 -34.18 -12.30
C ARG A 118 8.58 -33.33 -11.20
N ALA A 119 7.47 -32.66 -11.51
CA ALA A 119 6.62 -32.06 -10.51
C ALA A 119 5.94 -33.13 -9.62
N ALA A 120 5.51 -32.72 -8.41
CA ALA A 120 4.58 -33.53 -7.65
C ALA A 120 3.17 -33.47 -8.26
N ILE A 121 2.70 -32.26 -8.50
CA ILE A 121 1.39 -31.99 -9.05
C ILE A 121 1.54 -30.98 -10.18
N SER A 122 1.00 -31.33 -11.38
CA SER A 122 0.82 -30.42 -12.48
C SER A 122 -0.68 -30.13 -12.64
N ALA A 123 -1.07 -28.87 -12.45
CA ALA A 123 -2.45 -28.42 -12.46
C ALA A 123 -2.93 -28.13 -13.90
N GLY A 124 -4.09 -28.65 -14.26
CA GLY A 124 -4.83 -28.22 -15.47
C GLY A 124 -5.68 -26.98 -15.23
N SER A 125 -6.30 -26.46 -16.29
CA SER A 125 -7.21 -25.32 -16.19
C SER A 125 -8.45 -25.65 -15.35
N ASN A 126 -9.01 -24.64 -14.69
CA ASN A 126 -10.20 -24.78 -13.82
C ASN A 126 -10.03 -25.81 -12.69
N SER A 127 -8.80 -25.99 -12.19
CA SER A 127 -8.50 -26.93 -11.12
C SER A 127 -8.32 -26.24 -9.77
N VAL A 128 -8.59 -27.00 -8.71
CA VAL A 128 -8.39 -26.60 -7.31
C VAL A 128 -7.42 -27.57 -6.64
N ILE A 129 -6.42 -27.05 -5.96
CA ILE A 129 -5.52 -27.78 -5.06
C ILE A 129 -5.74 -27.19 -3.68
N SER A 130 -6.33 -27.95 -2.76
CA SER A 130 -6.76 -27.38 -1.48
C SER A 130 -6.66 -28.34 -0.31
N ASP A 131 -6.38 -27.78 0.88
CA ASP A 131 -6.39 -28.51 2.15
C ASP A 131 -5.48 -29.74 2.14
N LEU A 132 -4.27 -29.54 1.62
CA LEU A 132 -3.27 -30.58 1.47
C LEU A 132 -1.96 -30.22 2.15
N LYS A 133 -1.39 -31.20 2.82
CA LYS A 133 0.01 -31.20 3.17
C LYS A 133 0.80 -31.96 2.12
N ILE A 134 1.82 -31.35 1.54
CA ILE A 134 2.66 -31.94 0.50
C ILE A 134 4.12 -31.96 0.98
N SER A 135 4.69 -33.13 1.03
CA SER A 135 6.12 -33.34 1.28
C SER A 135 6.78 -33.82 -0.01
N TYR A 136 7.60 -32.99 -0.61
CA TYR A 136 8.32 -33.31 -1.84
C TYR A 136 9.82 -33.36 -1.59
N THR A 137 10.43 -34.52 -1.87
CA THR A 137 11.87 -34.73 -1.78
C THR A 137 12.40 -35.13 -3.15
N SER A 138 13.48 -34.49 -3.62
CA SER A 138 14.13 -34.84 -4.87
C SER A 138 15.63 -34.93 -4.73
N ASN A 139 16.19 -36.04 -5.21
CA ASN A 139 17.64 -36.21 -5.37
C ASN A 139 18.13 -35.76 -6.76
N ALA A 140 17.23 -35.19 -7.59
CA ALA A 140 17.55 -34.79 -8.93
C ALA A 140 18.42 -33.53 -8.94
N ALA A 141 19.68 -33.69 -9.29
CA ALA A 141 20.56 -32.56 -9.66
C ALA A 141 20.22 -31.97 -11.04
N GLY A 142 19.23 -32.52 -11.75
CA GLY A 142 18.91 -32.23 -13.15
C GLY A 142 18.23 -30.87 -13.38
N ALA A 143 18.39 -30.36 -14.61
CA ALA A 143 17.91 -29.03 -15.02
C ALA A 143 16.40 -28.92 -15.21
N ASP A 144 15.66 -30.02 -15.22
CA ASP A 144 14.26 -30.06 -15.71
C ASP A 144 13.20 -29.87 -14.62
N LEU A 145 13.55 -30.00 -13.34
CA LEU A 145 12.62 -29.74 -12.25
C LEU A 145 12.29 -28.25 -12.15
N LYS A 146 11.06 -27.90 -12.44
CA LYS A 146 10.54 -26.52 -12.34
C LYS A 146 9.98 -26.23 -10.94
N GLY A 147 9.15 -27.13 -10.41
CA GLY A 147 8.53 -26.98 -9.09
C GLY A 147 7.84 -28.24 -8.58
N ALA A 148 7.50 -28.26 -7.28
CA ALA A 148 6.67 -29.34 -6.74
C ALA A 148 5.23 -29.19 -7.22
N VAL A 149 4.65 -28.00 -7.15
CA VAL A 149 3.35 -27.68 -7.75
C VAL A 149 3.59 -26.80 -8.97
N THR A 150 3.15 -27.26 -10.14
CA THR A 150 3.31 -26.53 -11.40
C THR A 150 1.95 -26.17 -12.00
N VAL A 151 1.85 -24.95 -12.50
CA VAL A 151 0.71 -24.41 -13.22
C VAL A 151 1.25 -23.84 -14.52
N GLU A 152 1.11 -24.60 -15.62
CA GLU A 152 1.68 -24.21 -16.91
C GLU A 152 0.61 -24.20 -18.00
N ASN A 153 0.49 -23.09 -18.73
CA ASN A 153 -0.49 -22.92 -19.81
C ASN A 153 -1.93 -23.18 -19.33
N ALA A 154 -2.26 -22.80 -18.11
CA ALA A 154 -3.53 -23.07 -17.47
C ALA A 154 -4.22 -21.77 -17.02
N GLU A 155 -5.53 -21.81 -16.89
CA GLU A 155 -6.35 -20.68 -16.46
C GLU A 155 -7.27 -21.10 -15.31
N ASN A 156 -7.59 -20.13 -14.42
CA ASN A 156 -8.52 -20.31 -13.30
C ASN A 156 -8.09 -21.42 -12.34
N VAL A 157 -6.82 -21.44 -11.97
CA VAL A 157 -6.29 -22.42 -11.00
C VAL A 157 -6.31 -21.82 -9.60
N LYS A 158 -6.85 -22.57 -8.64
CA LYS A 158 -6.88 -22.15 -7.24
C LYS A 158 -6.01 -23.06 -6.38
N ILE A 159 -5.16 -22.42 -5.56
CA ILE A 159 -4.35 -23.09 -4.55
C ILE A 159 -4.76 -22.53 -3.19
N ASN A 160 -5.31 -23.36 -2.33
CA ASN A 160 -5.88 -22.91 -1.06
C ASN A 160 -5.46 -23.83 0.08
N ASN A 161 -5.18 -23.28 1.27
CA ASN A 161 -4.81 -24.06 2.47
C ASN A 161 -3.74 -25.12 2.16
N LEU A 162 -2.55 -24.68 1.74
CA LEU A 162 -1.45 -25.56 1.34
C LEU A 162 -0.31 -25.51 2.34
N ASP A 163 0.11 -26.68 2.87
CA ASP A 163 1.36 -26.84 3.62
C ASP A 163 2.36 -27.64 2.76
N LEU A 164 3.33 -26.95 2.16
CA LEU A 164 4.28 -27.55 1.21
C LEU A 164 5.71 -27.45 1.73
N THR A 165 6.34 -28.61 1.90
CA THR A 165 7.79 -28.72 2.08
C THR A 165 8.42 -29.20 0.79
N PHE A 166 9.32 -28.38 0.24
CA PHE A 166 10.05 -28.63 -1.00
C PHE A 166 11.54 -28.78 -0.69
N ASP A 167 12.02 -30.03 -0.70
CA ASP A 167 13.38 -30.39 -0.34
C ASP A 167 14.09 -30.99 -1.57
N VAL A 168 15.06 -30.28 -2.11
CA VAL A 168 15.85 -30.71 -3.26
C VAL A 168 17.30 -30.90 -2.81
N ALA A 169 17.88 -32.09 -3.07
CA ALA A 169 19.18 -32.50 -2.56
C ALA A 169 20.28 -31.45 -2.76
N ALA A 170 21.15 -31.36 -1.75
CA ALA A 170 22.36 -30.55 -1.78
C ALA A 170 23.24 -30.89 -3.00
N GLY A 171 23.68 -29.90 -3.75
CA GLY A 171 24.49 -30.08 -4.96
C GLY A 171 23.83 -29.49 -6.21
N ASN A 172 22.60 -29.02 -6.11
CA ASN A 172 21.94 -28.29 -7.17
C ASN A 172 22.61 -26.92 -7.38
N THR A 173 23.18 -26.71 -8.56
CA THR A 173 23.76 -25.41 -8.97
C THR A 173 22.75 -24.47 -9.61
N ASN A 174 21.51 -24.93 -9.82
CA ASN A 174 20.48 -24.20 -10.57
C ASN A 174 19.45 -23.56 -9.62
N TYR A 175 19.47 -22.22 -9.57
CA TYR A 175 18.48 -21.39 -8.86
C TYR A 175 17.08 -21.33 -9.53
N ASN A 176 16.80 -22.17 -10.52
CA ASN A 176 15.55 -22.10 -11.30
C ASN A 176 14.41 -22.97 -10.76
N LYS A 177 14.60 -23.58 -9.58
CA LYS A 177 13.58 -24.43 -8.96
C LYS A 177 12.77 -23.67 -7.96
N SER A 178 11.48 -23.96 -7.87
CA SER A 178 10.57 -23.32 -6.92
C SER A 178 9.60 -24.34 -6.33
N ALA A 179 9.15 -24.11 -5.10
CA ALA A 179 8.12 -24.97 -4.51
C ALA A 179 6.82 -24.88 -5.33
N VAL A 180 6.42 -23.65 -5.71
CA VAL A 180 5.31 -23.41 -6.63
C VAL A 180 5.81 -22.67 -7.87
N TYR A 181 5.52 -23.21 -9.05
CA TYR A 181 5.92 -22.66 -10.36
C TYR A 181 4.69 -22.37 -11.23
N VAL A 182 4.56 -21.14 -11.66
CA VAL A 182 3.47 -20.67 -12.53
C VAL A 182 4.06 -20.09 -13.81
N SER A 183 3.65 -20.59 -14.97
CA SER A 183 4.15 -20.11 -16.26
C SER A 183 3.05 -20.03 -17.31
N ASN A 184 3.00 -18.93 -18.06
CA ASN A 184 2.05 -18.68 -19.13
C ASN A 184 0.58 -19.00 -18.70
N SER A 185 0.21 -18.58 -17.49
CA SER A 185 -1.05 -18.95 -16.85
C SER A 185 -1.78 -17.72 -16.33
N LYS A 186 -3.10 -17.73 -16.39
CA LYS A 186 -3.95 -16.60 -16.02
C LYS A 186 -4.89 -16.96 -14.89
N ASN A 187 -5.21 -15.95 -14.07
CA ASN A 187 -6.14 -16.09 -12.95
C ASN A 187 -5.75 -17.27 -12.03
N VAL A 188 -4.46 -17.30 -11.63
CA VAL A 188 -3.97 -18.26 -10.62
C VAL A 188 -4.12 -17.60 -9.26
N VAL A 189 -4.95 -18.17 -8.39
CA VAL A 189 -5.30 -17.57 -7.09
C VAL A 189 -4.76 -18.44 -5.96
N LEU A 190 -4.01 -17.81 -5.04
CA LEU A 190 -3.62 -18.41 -3.76
C LEU A 190 -4.47 -17.78 -2.64
N SER A 191 -5.01 -18.63 -1.77
CA SER A 191 -5.89 -18.19 -0.67
C SER A 191 -5.79 -19.11 0.55
N GLY A 192 -6.42 -18.72 1.67
CA GLY A 192 -6.44 -19.50 2.90
C GLY A 192 -5.13 -19.48 3.68
N ASP A 193 -4.83 -20.51 4.43
CA ASP A 193 -3.58 -20.66 5.19
C ASP A 193 -2.54 -21.42 4.34
N VAL A 194 -1.50 -20.72 3.88
CA VAL A 194 -0.49 -21.30 3.00
C VAL A 194 0.88 -21.24 3.65
N LYS A 195 1.51 -22.41 3.83
CA LYS A 195 2.87 -22.54 4.36
C LYS A 195 3.75 -23.22 3.34
N ILE A 196 4.84 -22.55 2.97
CA ILE A 196 5.80 -23.11 2.01
C ILE A 196 7.22 -22.97 2.56
N LEU A 197 7.86 -24.10 2.77
CA LEU A 197 9.28 -24.21 3.09
C LEU A 197 10.03 -24.73 1.86
N ALA A 198 10.86 -23.88 1.28
CA ALA A 198 11.75 -24.25 0.18
C ALA A 198 13.19 -24.39 0.70
N LYS A 199 13.70 -25.61 0.69
CA LYS A 199 15.03 -25.91 1.16
C LYS A 199 16.07 -25.81 0.06
N ASP A 200 17.31 -25.72 0.49
CA ASP A 200 18.48 -25.57 -0.37
C ASP A 200 18.34 -24.37 -1.33
N LYS A 201 18.83 -24.43 -2.55
CA LYS A 201 18.79 -23.33 -3.54
C LYS A 201 17.44 -23.21 -4.28
N SER A 202 16.35 -23.45 -3.58
CA SER A 202 15.00 -23.43 -4.17
C SER A 202 14.24 -22.18 -3.75
N ARG A 203 13.54 -21.56 -4.72
CA ARG A 203 12.62 -20.47 -4.47
C ARG A 203 11.32 -20.99 -3.86
N VAL A 204 10.63 -20.15 -3.13
CA VAL A 204 9.31 -20.49 -2.61
C VAL A 204 8.27 -20.44 -3.73
N PHE A 205 8.21 -19.33 -4.45
CA PHE A 205 7.23 -19.09 -5.51
C PHE A 205 7.87 -18.46 -6.74
N GLN A 206 7.44 -18.89 -7.93
CA GLN A 206 7.90 -18.32 -9.19
C GLN A 206 6.74 -18.10 -10.16
N ALA A 207 6.62 -16.87 -10.69
CA ALA A 207 5.74 -16.54 -11.81
C ALA A 207 6.55 -16.15 -13.05
N TYR A 208 6.24 -16.75 -14.18
CA TYR A 208 7.02 -16.66 -15.41
C TYR A 208 6.14 -16.51 -16.66
N ASN A 209 6.69 -15.96 -17.76
CA ASN A 209 6.06 -15.92 -19.08
C ASN A 209 4.62 -15.37 -19.10
N ASN A 210 4.44 -14.10 -18.77
CA ASN A 210 3.15 -13.40 -18.81
C ASN A 210 2.07 -14.00 -17.89
N SER A 211 2.47 -14.64 -16.80
CA SER A 211 1.52 -15.16 -15.80
C SER A 211 0.90 -14.03 -14.97
N GLU A 212 -0.32 -14.31 -14.51
CA GLU A 212 -1.08 -13.41 -13.64
C GLU A 212 -1.54 -14.18 -12.41
N VAL A 213 -1.04 -13.76 -11.24
CA VAL A 213 -1.21 -14.46 -9.97
C VAL A 213 -1.79 -13.50 -8.93
N PHE A 214 -2.75 -13.99 -8.16
CA PHE A 214 -3.43 -13.25 -7.10
C PHE A 214 -3.26 -13.96 -5.76
N PHE A 215 -2.89 -13.19 -4.75
CA PHE A 215 -2.88 -13.59 -3.34
C PHE A 215 -4.01 -12.83 -2.65
N GLU A 216 -5.11 -13.52 -2.39
CA GLU A 216 -6.33 -12.91 -1.85
C GLU A 216 -6.89 -13.71 -0.68
N ASN A 217 -7.36 -13.03 0.38
CA ASN A 217 -7.89 -13.69 1.58
C ASN A 217 -6.94 -14.79 2.06
N ILE A 218 -5.67 -14.47 2.08
CA ILE A 218 -4.58 -15.42 2.34
C ILE A 218 -3.80 -14.98 3.57
N THR A 219 -3.34 -15.98 4.25
CA THR A 219 -2.27 -15.85 5.20
C THR A 219 -1.17 -16.82 4.83
N ALA A 220 0.00 -16.31 4.46
CA ALA A 220 1.07 -17.13 3.95
C ALA A 220 2.35 -16.92 4.73
N ASP A 221 3.02 -18.03 5.05
CA ASP A 221 4.38 -18.06 5.57
C ASP A 221 5.27 -18.75 4.53
N PHE A 222 6.17 -17.98 3.93
CA PHE A 222 7.10 -18.38 2.89
C PHE A 222 8.53 -18.34 3.45
N GLU A 223 9.18 -19.48 3.46
CA GLU A 223 10.53 -19.62 3.98
C GLU A 223 11.44 -20.23 2.92
N SER A 224 12.57 -19.58 2.64
CA SER A 224 13.60 -20.06 1.73
C SER A 224 14.95 -20.10 2.42
N GLU A 225 15.62 -21.24 2.36
CA GLU A 225 16.96 -21.39 2.96
C GLU A 225 18.03 -20.64 2.15
N LYS A 226 18.09 -20.82 0.83
CA LYS A 226 19.22 -20.37 -0.01
C LYS A 226 18.82 -19.75 -1.34
N ALA A 227 17.61 -19.22 -1.47
CA ALA A 227 17.14 -18.59 -2.70
C ALA A 227 16.12 -17.48 -2.41
N SER A 228 15.51 -16.93 -3.46
CA SER A 228 14.49 -15.92 -3.32
C SER A 228 13.17 -16.48 -2.79
N GLY A 229 12.47 -15.70 -1.98
CA GLY A 229 11.11 -16.02 -1.57
C GLY A 229 10.18 -16.05 -2.77
N ILE A 230 9.99 -14.91 -3.43
CA ILE A 230 9.15 -14.80 -4.62
C ILE A 230 9.96 -14.25 -5.79
N TYR A 231 9.90 -14.96 -6.91
CA TYR A 231 10.51 -14.56 -8.17
C TYR A 231 9.42 -14.29 -9.22
N THR A 232 9.54 -13.17 -9.92
CA THR A 232 8.65 -12.88 -11.06
C THR A 232 9.45 -12.42 -12.26
N GLN A 233 9.15 -12.98 -13.45
CA GLN A 233 9.72 -12.54 -14.71
C GLN A 233 8.63 -12.42 -15.77
N GLN A 234 8.52 -11.22 -16.36
CA GLN A 234 7.51 -10.89 -17.36
C GLN A 234 6.09 -11.25 -16.91
N SER A 235 5.82 -11.13 -15.61
CA SER A 235 4.57 -11.56 -15.00
C SER A 235 4.11 -10.55 -13.96
N THR A 236 2.84 -10.64 -13.58
CA THR A 236 2.23 -9.80 -12.56
C THR A 236 1.80 -10.65 -11.38
N ILE A 237 2.21 -10.24 -10.18
CA ILE A 237 1.76 -10.82 -8.92
C ILE A 237 1.02 -9.73 -8.13
N ASN A 238 -0.22 -10.01 -7.79
CA ASN A 238 -1.09 -9.12 -7.05
C ASN A 238 -1.32 -9.67 -5.64
N PHE A 239 -1.02 -8.85 -4.63
CA PHE A 239 -1.41 -9.08 -3.24
C PHE A 239 -2.57 -8.15 -2.93
N GLY A 240 -3.76 -8.70 -2.91
CA GLY A 240 -5.00 -7.95 -2.78
C GLY A 240 -5.64 -8.12 -1.40
N ARG A 241 -6.94 -8.09 -1.38
CA ARG A 241 -7.77 -8.07 -0.18
C ARG A 241 -7.38 -9.12 0.86
N ASN A 242 -7.18 -8.63 2.11
CA ASN A 242 -6.89 -9.47 3.28
C ASN A 242 -5.69 -10.41 3.08
N ALA A 243 -4.76 -10.07 2.20
CA ALA A 243 -3.52 -10.82 2.08
C ALA A 243 -2.56 -10.43 3.20
N THR A 244 -2.09 -11.42 3.95
CA THR A 244 -0.98 -11.27 4.88
C THR A 244 0.07 -12.30 4.49
N VAL A 245 1.24 -11.85 4.02
CA VAL A 245 2.29 -12.74 3.53
C VAL A 245 3.60 -12.41 4.24
N ASN A 246 4.17 -13.39 4.92
CA ASN A 246 5.46 -13.33 5.55
C ASN A 246 6.49 -14.05 4.67
N ILE A 247 7.61 -13.41 4.39
CA ILE A 247 8.70 -13.95 3.58
C ILE A 247 9.97 -13.87 4.39
N LEU A 248 10.57 -15.03 4.64
CA LEU A 248 11.83 -15.17 5.35
C LEU A 248 12.86 -15.85 4.45
N THR A 249 14.05 -15.23 4.32
CA THR A 249 15.19 -15.83 3.61
C THR A 249 16.41 -15.85 4.52
N HIS A 250 17.19 -16.97 4.52
CA HIS A 250 18.23 -17.18 5.53
C HIS A 250 19.65 -16.92 5.07
N GLU A 251 20.03 -17.40 3.90
CA GLU A 251 21.43 -17.38 3.44
C GLU A 251 21.78 -16.09 2.68
N ALA A 252 23.07 -15.89 2.43
CA ALA A 252 23.58 -14.76 1.65
C ALA A 252 23.05 -14.76 0.20
N GLU A 253 22.97 -13.57 -0.38
CA GLU A 253 22.53 -13.34 -1.77
C GLU A 253 21.09 -13.83 -2.05
N CYS A 254 20.23 -13.87 -1.03
CA CYS A 254 18.82 -14.21 -1.13
C CYS A 254 17.94 -12.95 -1.19
N MET A 255 16.82 -13.02 -1.90
CA MET A 255 15.89 -11.92 -2.06
C MET A 255 14.51 -12.28 -1.52
N GLY A 256 13.83 -11.30 -0.90
CA GLY A 256 12.41 -11.46 -0.62
C GLY A 256 11.61 -11.49 -1.92
N PHE A 257 11.68 -10.41 -2.69
CA PHE A 257 11.18 -10.32 -4.06
C PHE A 257 12.34 -10.17 -5.05
N ASP A 258 12.37 -10.99 -6.09
CA ASP A 258 13.25 -10.87 -7.26
C ASP A 258 12.39 -10.58 -8.50
N ILE A 259 12.38 -9.32 -8.96
CA ILE A 259 11.48 -8.82 -10.01
C ILE A 259 12.29 -8.58 -11.28
N ARG A 260 11.96 -9.29 -12.37
CA ARG A 260 12.63 -9.17 -13.68
C ARG A 260 11.61 -8.88 -14.77
N GLN A 261 11.60 -7.66 -15.26
CA GLN A 261 10.63 -7.22 -16.28
C GLN A 261 9.18 -7.55 -15.88
N GLY A 262 8.88 -7.49 -14.58
CA GLY A 262 7.61 -7.90 -14.00
C GLY A 262 7.03 -6.86 -13.06
N LYS A 263 5.88 -7.19 -12.48
CA LYS A 263 5.17 -6.30 -11.57
C LYS A 263 4.78 -7.03 -10.30
N ILE A 264 5.02 -6.38 -9.17
CA ILE A 264 4.43 -6.75 -7.89
C ILE A 264 3.53 -5.60 -7.45
N ILE A 265 2.26 -5.91 -7.21
CA ILE A 265 1.22 -4.97 -6.81
C ILE A 265 0.72 -5.40 -5.44
N ILE A 266 0.77 -4.50 -4.48
CA ILE A 266 0.28 -4.69 -3.11
C ILE A 266 -0.81 -3.65 -2.90
N GLU A 267 -2.05 -4.10 -2.76
CA GLU A 267 -3.21 -3.21 -2.79
C GLU A 267 -4.24 -3.53 -1.71
N ASP A 268 -5.29 -2.75 -1.67
CA ASP A 268 -6.37 -2.83 -0.67
C ASP A 268 -5.85 -2.67 0.77
N ASN A 269 -5.93 -3.74 1.57
CA ASN A 269 -5.46 -3.83 2.94
C ASN A 269 -4.37 -4.90 3.13
N ALA A 270 -3.70 -5.29 2.05
CA ALA A 270 -2.66 -6.32 2.08
C ALA A 270 -1.49 -5.93 2.99
N ARG A 271 -0.90 -6.91 3.66
CA ARG A 271 0.28 -6.76 4.51
C ARG A 271 1.36 -7.73 4.08
N ILE A 272 2.47 -7.21 3.64
CA ILE A 272 3.61 -8.01 3.21
C ILE A 272 4.77 -7.73 4.15
N ASN A 273 5.29 -8.75 4.77
CA ASN A 273 6.44 -8.69 5.65
C ASN A 273 7.60 -9.47 5.03
N ILE A 274 8.74 -8.82 4.83
CA ILE A 274 9.93 -9.42 4.24
C ILE A 274 11.08 -9.28 5.23
N GLN A 275 11.71 -10.40 5.58
CA GLN A 275 12.92 -10.42 6.37
C GLN A 275 14.01 -11.22 5.66
N THR A 276 15.17 -10.60 5.46
CA THR A 276 16.35 -11.25 4.89
C THR A 276 17.45 -11.32 5.93
N MET A 277 17.97 -12.53 6.17
CA MET A 277 18.91 -12.83 7.25
C MET A 277 20.37 -12.90 6.79
N GLY A 278 20.64 -12.96 5.49
CA GLY A 278 21.98 -13.17 4.96
C GLY A 278 22.66 -11.89 4.43
N GLU A 279 23.99 -11.90 4.33
CA GLU A 279 24.77 -10.84 3.68
C GLU A 279 24.38 -10.67 2.21
N LYS A 280 24.46 -9.42 1.71
CA LYS A 280 24.14 -9.07 0.31
C LYS A 280 22.76 -9.55 -0.14
N SER A 281 21.86 -9.64 0.80
CA SER A 281 20.48 -10.04 0.57
C SER A 281 19.60 -8.80 0.43
N TYR A 282 18.69 -8.82 -0.53
CA TYR A 282 17.84 -7.68 -0.82
C TYR A 282 16.39 -8.03 -0.57
N ALA A 283 15.69 -7.25 0.23
CA ALA A 283 14.28 -7.55 0.46
C ALA A 283 13.47 -7.41 -0.84
N VAL A 284 13.75 -6.40 -1.65
CA VAL A 284 13.21 -6.26 -3.00
C VAL A 284 14.33 -5.95 -3.98
N LEU A 285 14.53 -6.82 -4.95
CA LEU A 285 15.46 -6.63 -6.06
C LEU A 285 14.68 -6.47 -7.37
N GLY A 286 14.93 -5.38 -8.09
CA GLY A 286 14.37 -5.12 -9.41
C GLY A 286 15.44 -5.06 -10.48
N TYR A 287 15.13 -5.61 -11.65
CA TYR A 287 15.92 -5.46 -12.88
C TYR A 287 15.21 -4.48 -13.84
N SER A 288 15.67 -4.39 -15.08
CA SER A 288 15.08 -3.51 -16.09
C SER A 288 13.57 -3.72 -16.22
N ASP A 289 12.81 -2.63 -16.34
CA ASP A 289 11.36 -2.64 -16.52
C ASP A 289 10.59 -3.35 -15.38
N SER A 290 11.10 -3.23 -14.16
CA SER A 290 10.48 -3.81 -12.97
C SER A 290 9.69 -2.78 -12.18
N TYR A 291 8.54 -3.20 -11.62
CA TYR A 291 7.62 -2.33 -10.91
C TYR A 291 7.19 -2.92 -9.57
N LEU A 292 7.25 -2.09 -8.53
CA LEU A 292 6.67 -2.36 -7.22
C LEU A 292 5.62 -1.27 -6.93
N SER A 293 4.39 -1.66 -6.71
CA SER A 293 3.28 -0.74 -6.40
C SER A 293 2.65 -1.09 -5.06
N VAL A 294 2.50 -0.10 -4.18
CA VAL A 294 1.83 -0.25 -2.87
C VAL A 294 0.72 0.79 -2.79
N THR A 295 -0.53 0.35 -2.80
CA THR A 295 -1.70 1.24 -2.95
C THR A 295 -2.79 0.93 -1.93
N GLY A 296 -3.82 1.77 -1.86
CA GLY A 296 -4.93 1.59 -0.92
C GLY A 296 -4.52 1.81 0.54
N GLN A 297 -4.75 0.84 1.40
CA GLN A 297 -4.32 0.80 2.81
C GLN A 297 -3.23 -0.26 3.04
N ALA A 298 -2.59 -0.70 1.96
CA ALA A 298 -1.62 -1.77 2.02
C ALA A 298 -0.34 -1.38 2.77
N LYS A 299 0.31 -2.38 3.37
CA LYS A 299 1.58 -2.20 4.07
C LYS A 299 2.64 -3.14 3.51
N LEU A 300 3.83 -2.60 3.30
CA LEU A 300 5.04 -3.35 3.00
C LEU A 300 6.06 -3.09 4.10
N ASN A 301 6.37 -4.09 4.89
CA ASN A 301 7.37 -4.06 5.95
C ASN A 301 8.60 -4.85 5.53
N ILE A 302 9.77 -4.27 5.68
CA ILE A 302 11.05 -4.82 5.25
C ILE A 302 12.06 -4.75 6.40
N ILE A 303 12.72 -5.86 6.68
CA ILE A 303 13.89 -5.91 7.56
C ILE A 303 15.02 -6.63 6.82
N THR A 304 16.22 -6.00 6.78
CA THR A 304 17.45 -6.65 6.36
C THR A 304 18.42 -6.69 7.53
N GLU A 305 18.97 -7.86 7.85
CA GLU A 305 19.73 -8.08 9.08
C GLU A 305 21.24 -7.83 8.90
N GLU A 306 21.83 -8.28 7.80
CA GLU A 306 23.28 -8.41 7.60
C GLU A 306 23.86 -7.35 6.65
N ASP A 307 25.19 -7.35 6.51
CA ASP A 307 25.97 -6.36 5.77
C ASP A 307 25.67 -6.33 4.27
N SER A 308 25.79 -5.14 3.66
CA SER A 308 25.56 -4.87 2.24
C SER A 308 24.19 -5.34 1.75
N SER A 309 23.20 -5.34 2.65
CA SER A 309 21.83 -5.82 2.41
C SER A 309 20.89 -4.64 2.31
N TYR A 310 20.18 -4.51 1.17
CA TYR A 310 19.37 -3.34 0.89
C TYR A 310 17.87 -3.64 1.03
N GLY A 311 17.12 -2.65 1.48
CA GLY A 311 15.66 -2.76 1.54
C GLY A 311 15.06 -2.92 0.15
N ILE A 312 15.23 -1.93 -0.72
CA ILE A 312 14.75 -1.95 -2.12
C ILE A 312 15.93 -1.57 -3.03
N TYR A 313 16.21 -2.37 -4.03
CA TYR A 313 17.35 -2.16 -4.93
C TYR A 313 17.00 -2.41 -6.40
N GLY A 314 17.33 -1.44 -7.27
CA GLY A 314 17.30 -1.60 -8.73
C GLY A 314 18.69 -1.94 -9.26
N ILE A 315 18.89 -3.13 -9.81
CA ILE A 315 20.16 -3.53 -10.43
C ILE A 315 20.08 -3.33 -11.94
N GLN A 316 21.18 -2.86 -12.57
CA GLN A 316 21.31 -2.53 -13.99
C GLN A 316 20.49 -1.32 -14.46
N SER A 317 19.28 -1.15 -13.99
CA SER A 317 18.43 0.03 -14.20
C SER A 317 17.59 0.32 -12.94
N PRO A 318 17.10 1.55 -12.76
CA PRO A 318 16.28 1.88 -11.60
C PRO A 318 14.98 1.06 -11.57
N LEU A 319 14.64 0.52 -10.37
CA LEU A 319 13.35 -0.06 -10.08
C LEU A 319 12.30 1.06 -9.92
N THR A 320 11.15 0.94 -10.55
CA THR A 320 10.05 1.86 -10.32
C THR A 320 9.25 1.44 -9.07
N VAL A 321 9.19 2.33 -8.06
CA VAL A 321 8.44 2.14 -6.81
C VAL A 321 7.33 3.17 -6.73
N THR A 322 6.11 2.75 -6.56
CA THR A 322 4.95 3.65 -6.42
C THR A 322 4.23 3.38 -5.10
N ALA A 323 3.92 4.44 -4.36
CA ALA A 323 3.05 4.37 -3.19
C ALA A 323 1.94 5.41 -3.31
N SER A 324 0.68 5.01 -3.07
CA SER A 324 -0.48 5.91 -3.14
C SER A 324 -1.60 5.46 -2.20
N GLY A 325 -2.65 6.27 -2.07
CA GLY A 325 -3.71 6.03 -1.10
C GLY A 325 -3.27 6.34 0.33
N GLN A 326 -3.55 5.45 1.25
CA GLN A 326 -3.08 5.46 2.64
C GLN A 326 -2.04 4.35 2.89
N SER A 327 -1.34 3.96 1.84
CA SER A 327 -0.36 2.88 1.90
C SER A 327 0.87 3.24 2.73
N GLN A 328 1.56 2.21 3.24
CA GLN A 328 2.76 2.37 4.03
C GLN A 328 3.89 1.48 3.49
N ILE A 329 5.09 2.02 3.41
CA ILE A 329 6.32 1.29 3.17
C ILE A 329 7.25 1.55 4.35
N ASN A 330 7.59 0.52 5.10
CA ASN A 330 8.46 0.58 6.25
C ASN A 330 9.71 -0.26 5.98
N ILE A 331 10.89 0.33 6.12
CA ILE A 331 12.17 -0.32 5.82
C ILE A 331 13.11 -0.14 7.01
N LEU A 332 13.65 -1.23 7.51
CA LEU A 332 14.69 -1.28 8.52
C LEU A 332 15.88 -2.06 7.98
N THR A 333 17.05 -1.40 7.86
CA THR A 333 18.31 -2.06 7.53
C THR A 333 19.25 -2.01 8.74
N LYS A 334 19.90 -3.14 9.07
CA LYS A 334 20.72 -3.25 10.28
C LYS A 334 22.21 -3.39 9.99
N GLY A 335 22.59 -3.98 8.86
CA GLY A 335 23.97 -4.28 8.52
C GLY A 335 24.80 -3.07 8.09
N TYR A 336 26.14 -3.24 8.05
CA TYR A 336 27.08 -2.26 7.52
C TYR A 336 26.84 -2.07 6.02
N ASP A 337 26.95 -0.82 5.52
CA ASP A 337 26.79 -0.45 4.10
C ASP A 337 25.44 -0.94 3.52
N SER A 338 24.37 -0.81 4.33
CA SER A 338 23.04 -1.29 3.99
C SER A 338 22.06 -0.13 3.83
N GLU A 339 21.63 0.10 2.59
CA GLU A 339 20.76 1.21 2.26
C GLU A 339 19.26 0.83 2.36
N GLY A 340 18.43 1.84 2.62
CA GLY A 340 16.98 1.70 2.60
C GLY A 340 16.46 1.45 1.18
N ILE A 341 16.66 2.43 0.28
CA ILE A 341 16.29 2.35 -1.14
C ILE A 341 17.49 2.77 -1.98
N LYS A 342 17.87 1.93 -2.93
CA LYS A 342 19.01 2.15 -3.82
C LYS A 342 18.61 2.01 -5.28
N ASN A 343 19.06 2.98 -6.10
CA ASN A 343 18.86 3.00 -7.55
C ASN A 343 17.41 2.73 -7.95
N ALA A 344 16.51 3.63 -7.54
CA ALA A 344 15.06 3.51 -7.79
C ALA A 344 14.45 4.83 -8.26
N ILE A 345 13.36 4.72 -9.04
CA ILE A 345 12.46 5.83 -9.36
C ILE A 345 11.22 5.68 -8.48
N CYS A 346 11.08 6.59 -7.51
CA CYS A 346 10.03 6.52 -6.50
C CYS A 346 8.95 7.59 -6.73
N ASN A 347 7.70 7.18 -6.79
CA ASN A 347 6.55 8.07 -6.91
C ASN A 347 5.64 7.90 -5.69
N PHE A 348 5.67 8.84 -4.76
CA PHE A 348 4.90 8.81 -3.52
C PHE A 348 3.78 9.85 -3.59
N ASN A 349 2.55 9.39 -3.60
CA ASN A 349 1.38 10.21 -3.89
C ASN A 349 0.33 10.11 -2.77
N GLU A 350 -0.62 11.03 -2.81
CA GLU A 350 -1.78 11.09 -1.92
C GLU A 350 -1.40 11.14 -0.44
N ARG A 351 -1.76 10.14 0.36
CA ARG A 351 -1.50 10.07 1.81
C ARG A 351 -0.54 8.93 2.17
N SER A 352 0.26 8.49 1.20
CA SER A 352 1.22 7.40 1.43
C SER A 352 2.28 7.80 2.46
N ILE A 353 2.73 6.82 3.24
CA ILE A 353 3.73 7.01 4.29
C ILE A 353 4.92 6.10 4.01
N ILE A 354 6.10 6.68 3.95
CA ILE A 354 7.34 5.95 3.76
C ILE A 354 8.25 6.21 4.96
N ASN A 355 8.62 5.16 5.67
CA ASN A 355 9.53 5.20 6.81
C ASN A 355 10.74 4.34 6.51
N ILE A 356 11.94 4.91 6.66
CA ILE A 356 13.21 4.23 6.45
C ILE A 356 14.10 4.45 7.66
N GLU A 357 14.60 3.38 8.26
CA GLU A 357 15.60 3.43 9.31
C GLU A 357 16.81 2.57 8.92
N CYS A 358 18.00 3.19 8.94
CA CYS A 358 19.27 2.53 8.67
C CYS A 358 20.12 2.54 9.94
N ARG A 359 20.29 1.37 10.59
CA ARG A 359 21.03 1.22 11.85
C ARG A 359 22.51 0.96 11.65
N GLY A 360 22.89 0.40 10.52
CA GLY A 360 24.27 0.07 10.21
C GLY A 360 25.15 1.30 9.90
N THR A 361 26.45 1.16 10.09
CA THR A 361 27.43 2.17 9.65
C THR A 361 27.43 2.28 8.12
N ASN A 362 27.52 3.47 7.57
CA ASN A 362 27.40 3.82 6.15
C ASN A 362 26.02 3.43 5.54
N GLY A 363 25.00 3.23 6.33
CA GLY A 363 23.65 2.94 5.83
C GLY A 363 22.92 4.22 5.46
N ASP A 364 22.58 4.39 4.19
CA ASP A 364 21.85 5.55 3.70
C ASP A 364 20.36 5.27 3.51
N GLY A 365 19.51 6.28 3.76
CA GLY A 365 18.08 6.16 3.51
C GLY A 365 17.79 5.96 2.04
N PHE A 366 18.31 6.85 1.20
CA PHE A 366 18.24 6.78 -0.26
C PHE A 366 19.63 6.90 -0.86
N ASN A 367 19.92 6.06 -1.83
CA ASN A 367 21.18 6.09 -2.57
C ASN A 367 20.91 6.01 -4.08
N ASN A 368 21.26 7.05 -4.83
CA ASN A 368 21.06 7.17 -6.28
C ASN A 368 19.59 6.99 -6.69
N CYS A 369 18.67 7.72 -6.06
CA CYS A 369 17.24 7.62 -6.34
C CYS A 369 16.68 8.90 -6.95
N GLU A 370 15.64 8.74 -7.81
CA GLU A 370 14.78 9.82 -8.24
C GLU A 370 13.45 9.70 -7.50
N VAL A 371 13.12 10.68 -6.65
CA VAL A 371 11.92 10.65 -5.81
C VAL A 371 11.00 11.81 -6.16
N THR A 372 9.77 11.52 -6.49
CA THR A 372 8.70 12.52 -6.67
C THR A 372 7.65 12.32 -5.59
N MET A 373 7.34 13.38 -4.86
CA MET A 373 6.33 13.37 -3.80
C MET A 373 5.20 14.35 -4.12
N ARG A 374 3.96 13.88 -3.99
CA ARG A 374 2.74 14.67 -4.26
C ARG A 374 1.64 14.44 -3.23
N GLY A 375 0.65 15.31 -3.22
CA GLY A 375 -0.50 15.24 -2.32
C GLY A 375 -0.11 15.50 -0.86
N ASN A 376 -0.57 14.67 0.06
CA ASN A 376 -0.23 14.71 1.49
C ASN A 376 0.69 13.55 1.89
N SER A 377 1.55 13.09 0.97
CA SER A 377 2.47 11.99 1.25
C SER A 377 3.52 12.37 2.29
N LYS A 378 3.99 11.38 3.04
CA LYS A 378 4.96 11.57 4.12
C LYS A 378 6.18 10.69 3.90
N LEU A 379 7.35 11.27 4.09
CA LEU A 379 8.63 10.57 4.02
C LEU A 379 9.44 10.83 5.29
N ARG A 380 9.87 9.78 5.94
CA ARG A 380 10.73 9.83 7.12
C ARG A 380 11.93 8.94 6.92
N THR A 381 13.12 9.49 7.12
CA THR A 381 14.37 8.75 7.01
C THR A 381 15.22 8.98 8.24
N HIS A 382 15.67 7.90 8.86
CA HIS A 382 16.50 7.94 10.08
C HIS A 382 17.76 7.10 9.88
N GLY A 383 18.90 7.75 9.77
CA GLY A 383 20.22 7.13 9.78
C GLY A 383 20.80 7.11 11.19
N VAL A 384 20.89 5.96 11.83
CA VAL A 384 21.40 5.76 13.20
C VAL A 384 22.89 5.49 13.20
N GLY A 385 23.37 4.75 12.22
CA GLY A 385 24.77 4.34 12.10
C GLY A 385 25.74 5.47 11.81
N SER A 386 27.01 5.31 12.16
CA SER A 386 28.06 6.28 11.81
C SER A 386 28.13 6.42 10.30
N ASN A 387 28.39 7.64 9.81
CA ASN A 387 28.48 7.98 8.39
C ASN A 387 27.21 7.73 7.54
N SER A 388 26.03 7.60 8.15
CA SER A 388 24.78 7.46 7.43
C SER A 388 24.22 8.81 6.99
N SER A 389 23.63 8.86 5.80
CA SER A 389 22.93 10.02 5.23
C SER A 389 21.43 9.71 5.05
N ALA A 390 20.58 10.73 5.09
CA ALA A 390 19.19 10.54 4.68
C ALA A 390 19.12 10.34 3.16
N ILE A 391 19.86 11.13 2.40
CA ILE A 391 20.03 10.99 0.95
C ILE A 391 21.54 10.99 0.62
N ASN A 392 21.98 9.98 -0.10
CA ASN A 392 23.29 9.90 -0.72
C ASN A 392 23.12 9.97 -2.24
N TYR A 393 23.34 11.15 -2.79
CA TYR A 393 23.03 11.60 -4.14
C TYR A 393 21.69 11.09 -4.74
N GLY A 394 21.17 11.83 -5.71
CA GLY A 394 19.86 11.56 -6.33
C GLY A 394 19.07 12.85 -6.58
N LYS A 395 17.82 12.68 -6.96
CA LYS A 395 16.93 13.80 -7.25
C LYS A 395 15.62 13.66 -6.48
N PHE A 396 15.24 14.69 -5.75
CA PHE A 396 14.00 14.76 -4.99
C PHE A 396 13.17 15.95 -5.46
N ASP A 397 12.00 15.69 -5.98
CA ASP A 397 11.02 16.68 -6.43
C ASP A 397 9.81 16.65 -5.50
N ILE A 398 9.62 17.71 -4.72
CA ILE A 398 8.63 17.82 -3.65
C ILE A 398 7.54 18.80 -4.05
N TYR A 399 6.29 18.34 -4.08
CA TYR A 399 5.10 19.10 -4.46
C TYR A 399 4.06 19.11 -3.33
N ASP A 400 3.04 19.92 -3.48
CA ASP A 400 1.83 19.96 -2.66
C ASP A 400 2.07 20.12 -1.15
N GLN A 401 1.28 19.45 -0.32
CA GLN A 401 1.34 19.47 1.15
C GLN A 401 2.14 18.29 1.73
N THR A 402 3.18 17.88 1.06
CA THR A 402 4.00 16.76 1.49
C THR A 402 4.79 17.06 2.76
N GLU A 403 5.04 16.03 3.59
CA GLU A 403 5.87 16.12 4.78
C GLU A 403 7.14 15.29 4.59
N VAL A 404 8.31 15.90 4.75
CA VAL A 404 9.61 15.25 4.64
C VAL A 404 10.40 15.47 5.92
N LEU A 405 10.81 14.38 6.57
CA LEU A 405 11.65 14.42 7.76
C LEU A 405 12.90 13.57 7.54
N PHE A 406 14.05 14.24 7.49
CA PHE A 406 15.36 13.61 7.36
C PHE A 406 16.16 13.74 8.64
N ASN A 407 16.80 12.65 9.04
CA ASN A 407 17.68 12.61 10.20
C ASN A 407 18.84 11.64 9.90
N GLY A 408 19.83 12.10 9.15
CA GLY A 408 21.07 11.38 8.90
C GLY A 408 22.04 11.54 10.08
N LYS A 409 22.79 10.50 10.44
CA LYS A 409 23.80 10.59 11.52
C LYS A 409 24.96 11.49 11.14
N LEU A 410 25.42 11.39 9.91
CA LEU A 410 26.49 12.22 9.34
C LEU A 410 25.91 13.51 8.76
N VAL A 411 24.93 13.37 7.89
CA VAL A 411 24.35 14.45 7.10
C VAL A 411 22.96 14.09 6.60
N ASP A 412 22.08 15.07 6.36
CA ASP A 412 20.78 14.81 5.75
C ASP A 412 20.91 14.63 4.22
N LEU A 413 21.64 15.52 3.56
CA LEU A 413 21.84 15.51 2.11
C LEU A 413 23.33 15.39 1.78
N TYR A 414 23.68 14.38 1.00
CA TYR A 414 25.05 14.12 0.59
C TYR A 414 25.18 14.03 -0.93
N GLY A 415 26.22 14.64 -1.49
CA GLY A 415 26.54 14.58 -2.91
C GLY A 415 28.06 14.64 -3.12
N VAL A 416 28.54 14.04 -4.21
CA VAL A 416 29.95 14.08 -4.64
C VAL A 416 30.09 14.65 -6.04
N THR A 417 31.29 15.06 -6.44
CA THR A 417 31.58 15.86 -7.66
C THR A 417 30.92 15.33 -8.93
N ASN A 418 30.80 14.01 -9.09
CA ASN A 418 30.18 13.39 -10.27
C ASN A 418 28.74 12.86 -10.00
N ASN A 419 28.27 12.91 -8.75
CA ASN A 419 26.97 12.40 -8.34
C ASN A 419 26.30 13.47 -7.49
N LEU A 420 25.50 14.33 -8.13
CA LEU A 420 24.85 15.45 -7.48
C LEU A 420 23.62 15.01 -6.69
N CYS A 421 23.36 15.69 -5.57
CA CYS A 421 22.10 15.61 -4.86
C CYS A 421 21.24 16.84 -5.21
N TYR A 422 20.12 16.61 -5.88
CA TYR A 422 19.14 17.65 -6.20
C TYR A 422 17.95 17.53 -5.26
N PHE A 423 17.62 18.61 -4.57
CA PHE A 423 16.46 18.67 -3.69
C PHE A 423 15.60 19.88 -4.08
N ASN A 424 14.53 19.61 -4.83
CA ASN A 424 13.68 20.63 -5.43
C ASN A 424 12.34 20.69 -4.71
N ILE A 425 11.97 21.88 -4.23
CA ILE A 425 10.72 22.12 -3.53
C ILE A 425 9.86 23.03 -4.39
N TYR A 426 8.77 22.49 -4.94
CA TYR A 426 7.85 23.17 -5.85
C TYR A 426 6.58 23.70 -5.17
N SER A 427 6.48 23.58 -3.83
CA SER A 427 5.31 24.02 -3.08
C SER A 427 5.72 24.75 -1.80
N ASP A 428 5.09 25.89 -1.53
CA ASP A 428 5.23 26.62 -0.26
C ASP A 428 4.45 25.96 0.90
N LYS A 429 3.58 25.00 0.58
CA LYS A 429 2.80 24.22 1.57
C LYS A 429 3.54 22.96 2.04
N ALA A 430 4.62 22.55 1.37
CA ALA A 430 5.42 21.40 1.78
C ALA A 430 6.13 21.66 3.12
N GLN A 431 6.16 20.65 3.97
CA GLN A 431 6.80 20.72 5.30
C GLN A 431 8.09 19.90 5.28
N ILE A 432 9.21 20.58 5.36
CA ILE A 432 10.54 19.98 5.25
C ILE A 432 11.27 20.15 6.57
N PHE A 433 11.79 19.04 7.12
CA PHE A 433 12.59 19.00 8.36
C PHE A 433 13.92 18.30 8.07
N LEU A 434 15.01 19.03 8.25
CA LEU A 434 16.38 18.52 8.18
C LEU A 434 16.98 18.63 9.58
N THR A 435 17.20 17.50 10.24
CA THR A 435 17.45 17.46 11.69
C THR A 435 18.84 16.96 12.09
N SER A 436 19.70 16.56 11.14
CA SER A 436 21.07 16.18 11.45
C SER A 436 21.96 17.36 11.87
N ALA A 437 23.11 17.06 12.44
CA ALA A 437 24.10 18.07 12.81
C ALA A 437 24.67 18.82 11.60
N ALA A 438 24.66 18.20 10.41
CA ALA A 438 25.02 18.80 9.14
C ALA A 438 23.91 18.55 8.13
N MET A 439 23.26 19.59 7.62
CA MET A 439 22.16 19.46 6.67
C MET A 439 22.61 19.06 5.27
N ALA A 440 23.72 19.57 4.83
CA ALA A 440 24.31 19.29 3.52
C ALA A 440 25.83 19.23 3.63
N HIS A 441 26.41 18.24 3.03
CA HIS A 441 27.86 18.08 2.98
C HIS A 441 28.31 18.15 1.52
N ASN A 442 29.26 19.10 1.27
CA ASN A 442 29.88 19.27 -0.03
C ASN A 442 29.17 20.20 -1.03
N THR A 443 29.95 20.75 -1.96
CA THR A 443 29.54 21.66 -3.06
C THR A 443 28.63 21.00 -4.10
N SER A 444 28.34 19.70 -3.96
CA SER A 444 27.58 18.89 -4.91
C SER A 444 26.11 18.71 -4.54
N VAL A 445 25.61 19.44 -3.54
CA VAL A 445 24.20 19.47 -3.16
C VAL A 445 23.54 20.74 -3.73
N VAL A 446 22.45 20.56 -4.48
CA VAL A 446 21.68 21.66 -5.09
C VAL A 446 20.28 21.65 -4.50
N ILE A 447 19.93 22.70 -3.75
CA ILE A 447 18.58 22.87 -3.21
C ILE A 447 17.89 23.99 -3.98
N THR A 448 16.75 23.72 -4.60
CA THR A 448 15.91 24.68 -5.29
C THR A 448 14.53 24.75 -4.62
N ALA A 449 14.05 25.92 -4.27
CA ALA A 449 12.76 26.07 -3.63
C ALA A 449 11.97 27.27 -4.21
N VAL A 450 10.65 27.13 -4.29
CA VAL A 450 9.77 28.25 -4.66
C VAL A 450 9.70 29.30 -3.54
N THR A 451 9.38 30.53 -3.89
CA THR A 451 9.24 31.63 -2.93
C THR A 451 8.18 31.26 -1.87
N GLY A 452 8.51 31.42 -0.60
CA GLY A 452 7.62 31.07 0.52
C GLY A 452 7.85 29.69 1.12
N SER A 453 8.62 28.81 0.47
CA SER A 453 8.98 27.51 1.03
C SER A 453 9.73 27.64 2.36
N VAL A 454 9.42 26.74 3.31
CA VAL A 454 10.05 26.71 4.66
C VAL A 454 10.78 25.39 4.82
N ILE A 455 12.10 25.47 5.04
CA ILE A 455 12.92 24.34 5.45
C ILE A 455 13.25 24.53 6.93
N ASN A 456 12.76 23.62 7.76
CA ASN A 456 13.01 23.64 9.20
C ASN A 456 14.30 22.89 9.51
N THR A 457 15.18 23.51 10.32
CA THR A 457 16.48 22.93 10.70
C THR A 457 16.70 23.00 12.19
N THR A 458 17.23 21.94 12.80
CA THR A 458 17.64 21.93 14.20
C THR A 458 19.12 22.29 14.34
N GLY A 459 19.44 23.58 14.33
CA GLY A 459 20.71 24.08 14.88
C GLY A 459 22.01 23.72 14.17
N GLY A 460 21.99 23.08 13.03
CA GLY A 460 23.18 22.79 12.23
C GLY A 460 23.67 24.02 11.45
N SER A 461 24.97 24.26 11.44
CA SER A 461 25.56 25.30 10.61
C SER A 461 25.38 24.99 9.13
N TYR A 462 24.77 25.89 8.42
CA TYR A 462 24.64 25.87 6.97
C TYR A 462 26.02 26.18 6.36
N GLN A 463 26.81 25.19 6.02
CA GLN A 463 27.97 25.38 5.17
C GLN A 463 27.55 25.25 3.71
N ALA A 464 26.97 26.31 3.18
CA ALA A 464 26.71 26.44 1.77
C ALA A 464 27.87 27.16 1.09
N ASP A 465 28.85 26.43 0.62
CA ASP A 465 29.73 26.93 -0.41
C ASP A 465 29.00 26.81 -1.76
N ASN A 466 28.47 27.97 -2.21
CA ASN A 466 28.16 28.33 -3.62
C ASN A 466 27.14 27.54 -4.45
N ALA A 467 26.37 26.60 -3.95
CA ALA A 467 25.47 25.78 -4.77
C ALA A 467 23.98 25.89 -4.42
N ILE A 468 23.57 26.85 -3.60
CA ILE A 468 22.16 27.08 -3.33
C ILE A 468 21.64 28.24 -4.17
N THR A 469 20.99 27.90 -5.26
CA THR A 469 20.15 28.86 -5.99
C THR A 469 18.79 28.89 -5.31
N VAL A 470 18.70 29.54 -4.14
CA VAL A 470 17.41 29.88 -3.54
C VAL A 470 16.96 31.19 -4.19
N PRO A 471 15.80 31.24 -4.87
CA PRO A 471 15.30 32.46 -5.49
C PRO A 471 14.97 33.60 -4.49
N SER A 472 15.04 33.33 -3.18
CA SER A 472 15.03 34.34 -2.12
C SER A 472 15.53 33.68 -0.81
N LYS A 473 16.24 34.44 0.02
CA LYS A 473 16.72 34.01 1.34
C LYS A 473 15.66 33.18 2.08
N PRO A 474 16.05 32.05 2.71
CA PRO A 474 15.16 31.38 3.68
C PRO A 474 14.63 32.45 4.63
N VAL A 475 13.33 32.67 4.65
CA VAL A 475 12.72 33.62 5.58
C VAL A 475 12.78 32.96 6.97
N SER A 476 13.85 33.24 7.71
CA SER A 476 13.88 32.97 9.13
C SER A 476 12.80 33.83 9.78
N GLY A 477 11.72 33.20 10.25
CA GLY A 477 10.79 33.93 11.10
C GLY A 477 9.30 33.83 10.83
N LYS A 478 8.80 33.07 9.86
CA LYS A 478 7.37 32.75 9.88
C LYS A 478 7.10 31.77 11.01
N VAL A 479 6.32 32.22 12.00
CA VAL A 479 5.80 31.37 13.07
C VAL A 479 4.94 30.28 12.41
N PRO A 480 5.19 28.98 12.63
CA PRO A 480 4.32 27.93 12.16
C PRO A 480 2.88 28.15 12.65
N PRO A 481 1.84 27.72 11.92
CA PRO A 481 0.46 27.78 12.40
C PRO A 481 0.34 27.14 13.79
N ALA A 482 -0.55 27.67 14.62
CA ALA A 482 -0.76 27.16 15.99
C ALA A 482 -1.06 25.65 15.94
N GLY A 483 -0.17 24.86 16.56
CA GLY A 483 -0.18 23.38 16.51
C GLY A 483 1.14 22.77 16.03
N PHE A 484 2.04 23.56 15.45
CA PHE A 484 3.41 23.16 15.19
C PHE A 484 4.33 23.54 16.35
N ASN A 485 4.83 22.55 17.05
CA ASN A 485 5.90 22.76 18.03
C ASN A 485 7.17 23.18 17.27
N ARG A 486 7.87 24.18 17.79
CA ARG A 486 9.15 24.64 17.22
C ARG A 486 10.11 23.48 17.11
N VAL A 487 10.88 23.43 16.02
CA VAL A 487 12.05 22.56 15.90
C VAL A 487 13.02 22.89 17.06
N GLY A 488 13.11 22.01 18.00
CA GLY A 488 13.74 22.22 19.33
C GLY A 488 12.88 21.62 20.45
N ASP A 489 11.54 21.65 20.28
CA ASP A 489 10.56 20.99 21.13
C ASP A 489 9.70 19.99 20.35
N ALA A 490 9.97 19.78 19.05
CA ALA A 490 9.25 18.80 18.27
C ALA A 490 9.74 17.41 18.67
N VAL A 491 8.89 16.71 19.42
CA VAL A 491 8.96 15.26 19.51
C VAL A 491 8.87 14.75 18.07
N MET A 492 9.96 14.22 17.53
CA MET A 492 9.93 13.52 16.25
C MET A 492 8.79 12.52 16.34
N PRO A 493 7.88 12.48 15.33
CA PRO A 493 6.92 11.41 15.30
C PRO A 493 7.72 10.11 15.38
N SER A 494 7.41 9.26 16.36
CA SER A 494 8.08 7.97 16.52
C SER A 494 8.02 7.21 15.21
N MET A 495 9.15 6.69 14.75
CA MET A 495 9.14 5.68 13.70
C MET A 495 8.27 4.52 14.18
N PRO A 496 7.43 3.90 13.32
CA PRO A 496 6.74 2.69 13.73
C PRO A 496 7.78 1.65 14.13
N ASP A 497 7.53 0.90 15.19
CA ASP A 497 8.38 -0.23 15.54
C ASP A 497 8.10 -1.35 14.53
N ILE A 498 8.91 -1.37 13.48
CA ILE A 498 8.76 -2.33 12.36
C ILE A 498 8.97 -3.76 12.88
N GLU A 499 9.89 -3.95 13.84
CA GLU A 499 10.14 -5.28 14.43
C GLU A 499 8.94 -5.75 15.25
N GLU A 500 8.30 -4.86 16.01
CA GLU A 500 7.10 -5.19 16.79
C GLU A 500 5.91 -5.45 15.87
N GLU A 501 5.71 -4.61 14.85
CA GLU A 501 4.64 -4.80 13.87
C GLU A 501 4.79 -6.12 13.10
N MET A 502 6.01 -6.54 12.77
CA MET A 502 6.26 -7.83 12.12
C MET A 502 6.04 -9.01 13.07
N LYS A 503 6.39 -8.89 14.37
CA LYS A 503 6.11 -9.91 15.39
C LYS A 503 4.62 -10.11 15.60
N ASP A 504 3.85 -9.03 15.67
CA ASP A 504 2.39 -9.09 15.78
C ASP A 504 1.76 -9.86 14.61
N ASN A 505 2.30 -9.69 13.41
CA ASN A 505 1.83 -10.39 12.22
C ASN A 505 2.29 -11.87 12.16
N GLN A 506 3.28 -12.28 12.98
CA GLN A 506 3.76 -13.65 13.12
C GLN A 506 3.19 -14.39 14.35
N ALA A 507 2.42 -13.70 15.20
CA ALA A 507 1.80 -14.31 16.37
C ALA A 507 0.88 -15.48 15.98
N PRO A 508 0.78 -16.54 16.81
CA PRO A 508 -0.14 -17.65 16.54
C PRO A 508 -1.54 -17.10 16.37
N ARG A 509 -2.12 -17.31 15.22
CA ARG A 509 -3.45 -16.84 14.90
C ARG A 509 -4.46 -17.61 15.69
N ASP A 510 -5.43 -16.89 16.27
CA ASP A 510 -6.63 -17.52 16.78
C ASP A 510 -7.28 -18.31 15.63
N LYS A 511 -7.32 -19.61 15.78
CA LYS A 511 -7.93 -20.52 14.79
C LYS A 511 -9.44 -20.28 14.60
N ASP A 512 -10.00 -19.39 15.41
CA ASP A 512 -11.44 -19.07 15.36
C ASP A 512 -11.79 -18.05 14.25
N ASN A 513 -10.80 -17.46 13.57
CA ASN A 513 -11.00 -16.60 12.39
C ASN A 513 -10.75 -17.33 11.06
N GLU A 514 -10.76 -18.66 11.06
CA GLU A 514 -10.70 -19.48 9.85
C GLU A 514 -11.99 -19.36 9.03
N THR A 515 -12.07 -18.35 8.20
CA THR A 515 -13.03 -18.29 7.09
C THR A 515 -12.65 -19.25 5.96
N GLY A 516 -12.15 -20.43 6.28
CA GLY A 516 -11.62 -21.39 5.32
C GLY A 516 -12.13 -22.81 5.47
N LYS A 517 -12.92 -23.12 6.49
CA LYS A 517 -13.49 -24.48 6.63
C LYS A 517 -14.79 -24.62 5.84
N LEU A 518 -14.69 -25.32 4.75
CA LEU A 518 -15.79 -25.80 3.93
C LEU A 518 -16.56 -26.93 4.63
N GLY A 519 -17.23 -26.61 5.68
CA GLY A 519 -18.13 -27.56 6.30
C GLY A 519 -19.57 -27.07 6.21
N ASP A 520 -20.39 -27.78 5.44
CA ASP A 520 -21.85 -27.64 5.43
C ASP A 520 -22.40 -26.44 4.61
N ILE A 521 -23.08 -26.76 3.52
CA ILE A 521 -23.84 -25.78 2.72
C ILE A 521 -24.74 -24.91 3.60
N SER A 522 -25.28 -25.49 4.69
CA SER A 522 -26.12 -24.75 5.64
C SER A 522 -25.34 -23.67 6.43
N LYS A 523 -24.07 -23.94 6.79
CA LYS A 523 -23.20 -22.94 7.43
C LYS A 523 -22.80 -21.83 6.47
N ASN A 524 -22.43 -22.20 5.25
CA ASN A 524 -22.12 -21.24 4.20
C ASN A 524 -23.32 -20.36 3.87
N LYS A 525 -24.52 -20.95 3.84
CA LYS A 525 -25.77 -20.19 3.67
C LYS A 525 -26.01 -19.23 4.83
N ALA A 526 -25.83 -19.68 6.06
CA ALA A 526 -25.96 -18.82 7.24
C ALA A 526 -24.94 -17.69 7.26
N GLN A 527 -23.70 -17.99 6.85
CA GLN A 527 -22.66 -16.99 6.71
C GLN A 527 -22.97 -15.96 5.60
N PHE A 528 -23.44 -16.43 4.45
CA PHE A 528 -23.92 -15.57 3.37
C PHE A 528 -25.03 -14.63 3.87
N ASP A 529 -26.05 -15.18 4.55
CA ASP A 529 -27.17 -14.39 5.07
C ASP A 529 -26.73 -13.33 6.08
N GLU A 530 -25.76 -13.66 6.94
CA GLU A 530 -25.20 -12.70 7.90
C GLU A 530 -24.38 -11.60 7.18
N ILE A 531 -23.60 -11.95 6.18
CA ILE A 531 -22.83 -10.98 5.38
C ILE A 531 -23.79 -10.00 4.69
N ILE A 532 -24.85 -10.49 4.06
CA ILE A 532 -25.85 -9.63 3.39
C ILE A 532 -26.58 -8.73 4.40
N LYS A 533 -26.88 -9.24 5.58
CA LYS A 533 -27.49 -8.44 6.65
C LYS A 533 -26.54 -7.34 7.15
N GLN A 534 -25.24 -7.64 7.31
CA GLN A 534 -24.22 -6.64 7.68
C GLN A 534 -24.05 -5.60 6.56
N TYR A 535 -24.12 -6.03 5.30
CA TYR A 535 -24.15 -5.14 4.15
C TYR A 535 -25.33 -4.15 4.23
N ASP A 536 -26.55 -4.65 4.44
CA ASP A 536 -27.73 -3.79 4.54
C ASP A 536 -27.64 -2.83 5.74
N THR A 537 -27.08 -3.27 6.85
CA THR A 537 -26.83 -2.41 8.02
C THR A 537 -25.86 -1.29 7.63
N LEU A 538 -24.75 -1.61 6.98
CA LEU A 538 -23.78 -0.62 6.52
C LEU A 538 -24.40 0.42 5.57
N ILE A 539 -25.22 -0.03 4.60
CA ILE A 539 -25.90 0.88 3.66
C ILE A 539 -26.87 1.81 4.38
N ASN A 540 -27.59 1.31 5.39
CA ASN A 540 -28.51 2.13 6.18
C ASN A 540 -27.77 3.14 7.08
N ASP A 541 -26.59 2.78 7.59
CA ASP A 541 -25.75 3.63 8.43
C ASP A 541 -24.99 4.71 7.63
N ALA A 542 -24.93 4.60 6.30
CA ALA A 542 -24.24 5.51 5.39
C ALA A 542 -24.92 6.87 5.28
N SER A 543 -25.21 7.50 6.41
CA SER A 543 -25.85 8.82 6.46
C SER A 543 -24.91 9.88 7.03
N TYR A 544 -25.00 11.07 6.47
CA TYR A 544 -24.33 12.24 7.01
C TYR A 544 -25.37 13.34 7.23
N LYS A 545 -25.46 13.84 8.47
CA LYS A 545 -26.47 14.87 8.88
C LYS A 545 -27.91 14.56 8.43
N GLY A 546 -28.29 13.29 8.47
CA GLY A 546 -29.64 12.82 8.17
C GLY A 546 -29.92 12.59 6.69
N ILE A 547 -28.94 12.75 5.79
CA ILE A 547 -29.08 12.43 4.38
C ILE A 547 -28.28 11.16 4.10
N ASN A 548 -28.99 10.15 3.57
CA ASN A 548 -28.40 8.91 3.08
C ASN A 548 -28.64 8.77 1.56
N LEU A 549 -27.60 9.00 0.79
CA LEU A 549 -27.66 8.89 -0.68
C LEU A 549 -27.88 7.47 -1.16
N LEU A 550 -27.51 6.46 -0.34
CA LEU A 550 -27.66 5.04 -0.68
C LEU A 550 -29.05 4.49 -0.36
N SER A 551 -29.89 5.26 0.35
CA SER A 551 -31.31 4.95 0.55
C SER A 551 -32.23 5.65 -0.46
N GLY A 552 -31.67 6.29 -1.48
CA GLY A 552 -32.42 7.01 -2.51
C GLY A 552 -32.77 8.46 -2.17
N GLN A 553 -32.20 9.04 -1.11
CA GLN A 553 -32.39 10.44 -0.77
C GLN A 553 -31.50 11.33 -1.65
N ASN A 554 -32.05 12.40 -2.19
CA ASN A 554 -31.32 13.33 -3.04
C ASN A 554 -30.63 14.42 -2.21
N LEU A 555 -29.46 14.85 -2.66
CA LEU A 555 -28.72 15.93 -2.06
C LEU A 555 -28.62 17.10 -3.06
N LYS A 556 -29.03 18.30 -2.62
CA LYS A 556 -28.94 19.50 -3.41
C LYS A 556 -27.86 20.42 -2.84
N ILE A 557 -26.91 20.77 -3.67
CA ILE A 557 -25.81 21.67 -3.32
C ILE A 557 -25.89 22.93 -4.19
N ASN A 558 -25.98 24.10 -3.58
CA ASN A 558 -25.92 25.37 -4.26
C ASN A 558 -24.46 25.87 -4.31
N PHE A 559 -24.07 26.48 -5.40
CA PHE A 559 -22.71 27.00 -5.65
C PHE A 559 -22.60 28.52 -5.64
N ASN A 560 -23.73 29.22 -5.56
CA ASN A 560 -23.76 30.67 -5.51
C ASN A 560 -24.89 31.18 -4.62
N GLU A 561 -24.83 32.44 -4.23
CA GLU A 561 -25.73 33.06 -3.26
C GLU A 561 -27.17 33.14 -3.77
N ASP A 562 -27.39 33.41 -5.06
CA ASP A 562 -28.70 33.49 -5.67
C ASP A 562 -29.33 32.15 -6.01
N ARG A 563 -28.62 31.04 -5.71
CA ARG A 563 -29.03 29.64 -5.95
C ARG A 563 -29.34 29.32 -7.42
N SER A 564 -28.86 30.15 -8.35
CA SER A 564 -29.00 29.90 -9.79
C SER A 564 -28.06 28.77 -10.26
N SER A 565 -26.89 28.63 -9.60
CA SER A 565 -25.94 27.56 -9.85
C SER A 565 -26.02 26.51 -8.75
N LYS A 566 -26.44 25.31 -9.11
CA LYS A 566 -26.65 24.19 -8.18
C LYS A 566 -26.32 22.88 -8.87
N ILE A 567 -26.09 21.86 -8.05
CA ILE A 567 -26.07 20.47 -8.48
C ILE A 567 -27.08 19.68 -7.64
N ASP A 568 -27.83 18.85 -8.30
CA ASP A 568 -28.73 17.90 -7.67
C ASP A 568 -28.07 16.49 -7.79
N VAL A 569 -27.54 15.98 -6.67
CA VAL A 569 -26.98 14.64 -6.58
C VAL A 569 -28.13 13.69 -6.31
N ALA A 570 -28.44 12.84 -7.28
CA ALA A 570 -29.48 11.84 -7.14
C ALA A 570 -29.00 10.73 -6.21
N GLY A 571 -29.81 10.39 -5.21
CA GLY A 571 -29.58 9.22 -4.40
C GLY A 571 -29.96 7.93 -5.13
N VAL A 572 -29.31 6.86 -4.78
CA VAL A 572 -29.53 5.51 -5.32
C VAL A 572 -30.01 4.58 -4.21
N LYS A 573 -30.79 3.57 -4.55
CA LYS A 573 -31.15 2.51 -3.61
C LYS A 573 -30.15 1.38 -3.74
N ALA A 574 -29.29 1.24 -2.75
CA ALA A 574 -28.19 0.29 -2.75
C ALA A 574 -28.37 -0.83 -1.71
N ASP A 575 -29.55 -1.02 -1.15
CA ASP A 575 -29.86 -2.16 -0.29
C ASP A 575 -29.88 -3.48 -1.09
N SER A 576 -29.70 -4.61 -0.41
CA SER A 576 -29.62 -5.93 -1.03
C SER A 576 -30.84 -6.24 -1.91
N GLN A 577 -32.03 -5.88 -1.45
CA GLN A 577 -33.26 -6.10 -2.19
C GLN A 577 -33.31 -5.27 -3.47
N SER A 578 -32.94 -3.99 -3.41
CA SER A 578 -32.90 -3.09 -4.59
C SER A 578 -31.84 -3.49 -5.61
N LEU A 579 -30.75 -4.11 -5.15
CA LEU A 579 -29.71 -4.68 -6.02
C LEU A 579 -30.09 -6.06 -6.57
N GLY A 580 -31.25 -6.61 -6.21
CA GLY A 580 -31.76 -7.90 -6.71
C GLY A 580 -31.13 -9.12 -6.05
N ILE A 581 -30.51 -8.97 -4.88
CA ILE A 581 -29.96 -10.10 -4.11
C ILE A 581 -31.13 -10.79 -3.37
N SER A 582 -31.34 -12.06 -3.68
CA SER A 582 -32.39 -12.87 -3.06
C SER A 582 -31.81 -13.81 -2.00
N PHE A 583 -32.55 -14.00 -0.90
CA PHE A 583 -32.25 -15.02 0.11
C PHE A 583 -32.80 -16.38 -0.35
N SER A 584 -32.33 -16.90 -1.48
CA SER A 584 -32.77 -18.19 -2.00
C SER A 584 -32.24 -19.35 -1.17
N ASP A 585 -33.00 -20.43 -1.07
CA ASP A 585 -32.53 -21.67 -0.44
C ASP A 585 -31.48 -22.33 -1.32
N TRP A 586 -30.33 -22.66 -0.75
CA TRP A 586 -29.23 -23.33 -1.45
C TRP A 586 -29.44 -24.86 -1.49
N THR A 587 -30.62 -25.28 -1.94
CA THR A 587 -31.01 -26.70 -1.98
C THR A 587 -30.44 -27.45 -3.15
N ASN A 588 -29.98 -26.75 -4.19
CA ASN A 588 -29.37 -27.32 -5.38
C ASN A 588 -28.43 -26.34 -6.06
N LYS A 589 -27.59 -26.84 -6.98
CA LYS A 589 -26.60 -26.07 -7.70
C LYS A 589 -27.19 -24.82 -8.39
N ALA A 590 -28.35 -24.94 -9.02
CA ALA A 590 -28.95 -23.83 -9.77
C ALA A 590 -29.34 -22.65 -8.88
N THR A 591 -29.77 -22.91 -7.62
CA THR A 591 -30.10 -21.87 -6.66
C THR A 591 -28.85 -21.15 -6.13
N VAL A 592 -27.72 -21.85 -6.03
CA VAL A 592 -26.42 -21.27 -5.66
C VAL A 592 -25.84 -20.45 -6.82
N GLU A 593 -25.90 -20.97 -8.07
CA GLU A 593 -25.50 -20.24 -9.28
C GLU A 593 -26.30 -18.95 -9.48
N LYS A 594 -27.60 -18.99 -9.15
CA LYS A 594 -28.46 -17.80 -9.15
C LYS A 594 -27.93 -16.74 -8.17
N SER A 595 -27.64 -17.14 -6.92
CA SER A 595 -27.05 -16.22 -5.93
C SER A 595 -25.71 -15.63 -6.38
N LEU A 596 -24.88 -16.41 -7.08
CA LEU A 596 -23.63 -15.91 -7.65
C LEU A 596 -23.88 -14.82 -8.71
N SER A 597 -24.79 -15.08 -9.64
CA SER A 597 -25.14 -14.11 -10.68
C SER A 597 -25.76 -12.83 -10.12
N GLU A 598 -26.61 -12.95 -9.09
CA GLU A 598 -27.19 -11.81 -8.40
C GLU A 598 -26.12 -10.93 -7.72
N LEU A 599 -25.12 -11.55 -7.07
CA LEU A 599 -24.00 -10.83 -6.45
C LEU A 599 -23.12 -10.14 -7.50
N GLU A 600 -22.84 -10.79 -8.63
CA GLU A 600 -22.04 -10.18 -9.71
C GLU A 600 -22.73 -8.95 -10.29
N ASN A 601 -24.05 -9.02 -10.50
CA ASN A 601 -24.85 -7.89 -10.95
C ASN A 601 -24.89 -6.75 -9.90
N ALA A 602 -25.02 -7.09 -8.62
CA ALA A 602 -25.01 -6.14 -7.52
C ALA A 602 -23.66 -5.43 -7.40
N ILE A 603 -22.54 -6.16 -7.47
CA ILE A 603 -21.18 -5.60 -7.47
C ILE A 603 -20.99 -4.67 -8.66
N SER A 604 -21.45 -5.07 -9.85
CA SER A 604 -21.39 -4.21 -11.04
C SER A 604 -22.17 -2.91 -10.87
N SER A 605 -23.36 -2.99 -10.26
CA SER A 605 -24.19 -1.83 -9.96
C SER A 605 -23.52 -0.90 -8.95
N LEU A 606 -22.92 -1.45 -7.88
CA LEU A 606 -22.18 -0.65 -6.90
C LEU A 606 -20.97 0.05 -7.51
N ARG A 607 -20.23 -0.59 -8.42
CA ARG A 607 -19.11 0.03 -9.14
C ARG A 607 -19.59 1.19 -10.02
N SER A 608 -20.77 1.06 -10.63
CA SER A 608 -21.38 2.17 -11.39
C SER A 608 -21.73 3.34 -10.47
N PHE A 609 -22.34 3.08 -9.31
CA PHE A 609 -22.66 4.10 -8.31
C PHE A 609 -21.41 4.77 -7.74
N ALA A 610 -20.35 3.99 -7.47
CA ALA A 610 -19.06 4.52 -7.04
C ALA A 610 -18.48 5.52 -8.07
N SER A 611 -18.52 5.16 -9.35
CA SER A 611 -18.07 6.06 -10.42
C SER A 611 -18.90 7.34 -10.50
N GLU A 612 -20.21 7.24 -10.36
CA GLU A 612 -21.12 8.40 -10.39
C GLU A 612 -20.86 9.33 -9.19
N PHE A 613 -20.80 8.80 -7.98
CA PHE A 613 -20.50 9.61 -6.79
C PHE A 613 -19.08 10.16 -6.81
N GLY A 614 -18.12 9.42 -7.35
CA GLY A 614 -16.76 9.91 -7.58
C GLY A 614 -16.73 11.14 -8.49
N ASN A 615 -17.52 11.14 -9.55
CA ASN A 615 -17.66 12.29 -10.44
C ASN A 615 -18.32 13.49 -9.72
N TYR A 616 -19.36 13.25 -8.94
CA TYR A 616 -20.00 14.31 -8.13
C TYR A 616 -19.04 14.86 -7.07
N TYR A 617 -18.30 13.99 -6.41
CA TYR A 617 -17.28 14.38 -5.43
C TYR A 617 -16.25 15.35 -6.05
N ASN A 618 -15.66 14.95 -7.17
CA ASN A 618 -14.65 15.76 -7.86
C ASN A 618 -15.22 17.11 -8.31
N LEU A 619 -16.45 17.10 -8.83
CA LEU A 619 -17.10 18.33 -9.29
C LEU A 619 -17.36 19.29 -8.13
N VAL A 620 -17.92 18.79 -7.01
CA VAL A 620 -18.22 19.63 -5.84
C VAL A 620 -16.94 20.13 -5.18
N THR A 621 -15.91 19.27 -5.05
CA THR A 621 -14.61 19.68 -4.50
C THR A 621 -13.97 20.77 -5.36
N THR A 622 -13.95 20.62 -6.68
CA THR A 622 -13.43 21.67 -7.59
C THR A 622 -14.19 22.98 -7.42
N ARG A 623 -15.51 22.93 -7.24
CA ARG A 623 -16.33 24.12 -6.99
C ARG A 623 -16.08 24.72 -5.62
N GLN A 624 -15.87 23.88 -4.61
CA GLN A 624 -15.51 24.33 -3.26
C GLN A 624 -14.18 25.08 -3.26
N ASP A 625 -13.15 24.50 -3.89
CA ASP A 625 -11.83 25.12 -4.02
C ASP A 625 -11.91 26.46 -4.77
N PHE A 626 -12.71 26.52 -5.84
CA PHE A 626 -12.95 27.77 -6.56
C PHE A 626 -13.60 28.81 -5.66
N THR A 627 -14.63 28.43 -4.89
CA THR A 627 -15.34 29.34 -3.99
C THR A 627 -14.44 29.84 -2.85
N GLU A 628 -13.62 28.97 -2.29
CA GLU A 628 -12.62 29.32 -1.27
C GLU A 628 -11.60 30.34 -1.81
N ASN A 629 -11.08 30.08 -3.01
CA ASN A 629 -10.17 31.02 -3.67
C ASN A 629 -10.84 32.35 -3.95
N LEU A 630 -12.12 32.34 -4.35
CA LEU A 630 -12.90 33.57 -4.58
C LEU A 630 -13.09 34.36 -3.27
N ILE A 631 -13.38 33.66 -2.16
CA ILE A 631 -13.49 34.28 -0.82
C ILE A 631 -12.17 34.98 -0.47
N ASN A 632 -11.06 34.30 -0.62
CA ASN A 632 -9.74 34.84 -0.32
C ASN A 632 -9.42 36.08 -1.14
N VAL A 633 -9.78 36.09 -2.44
CA VAL A 633 -9.60 37.26 -3.31
C VAL A 633 -10.51 38.41 -2.89
N LEU A 634 -11.76 38.12 -2.50
CA LEU A 634 -12.71 39.16 -2.04
C LEU A 634 -12.29 39.73 -0.68
N GLU A 635 -11.79 38.89 0.24
CA GLU A 635 -11.23 39.33 1.52
C GLU A 635 -10.00 40.21 1.32
N GLU A 636 -9.05 39.78 0.45
CA GLU A 636 -7.89 40.58 0.10
C GLU A 636 -8.31 41.91 -0.55
N GLY A 637 -9.33 41.89 -1.44
CA GLY A 637 -9.90 43.06 -2.05
C GLY A 637 -10.55 44.00 -1.03
N ALA A 638 -11.34 43.46 -0.10
CA ALA A 638 -11.98 44.21 0.98
C ALA A 638 -10.93 44.80 1.94
N ASP A 639 -9.91 44.06 2.28
CA ASP A 639 -8.80 44.53 3.12
C ASP A 639 -8.07 45.68 2.43
N LYS A 640 -7.77 45.56 1.13
CA LYS A 640 -7.14 46.65 0.35
C LYS A 640 -8.00 47.89 0.23
N LEU A 641 -9.34 47.75 0.26
CA LEU A 641 -10.28 48.88 0.22
C LEU A 641 -10.53 49.50 1.60
N THR A 642 -10.44 48.72 2.66
CA THR A 642 -10.80 49.15 4.03
C THR A 642 -9.60 49.48 4.90
N LEU A 643 -8.43 48.90 4.62
CA LEU A 643 -7.21 49.22 5.32
C LEU A 643 -6.75 50.61 4.94
N ALA A 644 -6.59 51.45 5.90
CA ALA A 644 -6.00 52.75 5.73
C ALA A 644 -4.59 52.64 5.15
N ASP A 645 -4.25 53.48 4.19
CA ASP A 645 -2.86 53.57 3.72
C ASP A 645 -1.95 53.93 4.92
N MET A 646 -1.21 52.97 5.40
CA MET A 646 -0.33 53.13 6.58
C MET A 646 0.69 54.25 6.37
N ASN A 647 1.08 54.51 5.13
CA ASN A 647 1.98 55.62 4.81
C ASN A 647 1.24 56.96 4.94
N GLN A 648 0.00 57.02 4.46
CA GLN A 648 -0.85 58.20 4.56
C GLN A 648 -1.24 58.44 6.02
N GLU A 649 -1.63 57.41 6.78
CA GLU A 649 -1.97 57.55 8.18
C GLU A 649 -0.74 57.89 9.07
N SER A 650 0.41 57.36 8.74
CA SER A 650 1.67 57.73 9.39
C SER A 650 2.05 59.20 9.10
N ALA A 651 1.85 59.64 7.86
CA ALA A 651 2.08 61.02 7.49
C ALA A 651 1.06 61.95 8.15
N ASN A 652 -0.22 61.56 8.22
CA ASN A 652 -1.25 62.29 8.96
C ASN A 652 -0.97 62.39 10.42
N MET A 653 -0.53 61.30 11.05
CA MET A 653 -0.16 61.28 12.47
C MET A 653 1.04 62.18 12.72
N LEU A 654 2.07 62.14 11.86
CA LEU A 654 3.23 63.01 11.96
C LEU A 654 2.86 64.46 11.78
N ALA A 655 1.98 64.78 10.83
CA ALA A 655 1.44 66.12 10.60
C ALA A 655 0.65 66.63 11.80
N LEU A 656 -0.20 65.78 12.40
CA LEU A 656 -0.94 66.10 13.65
C LEU A 656 -0.02 66.32 14.82
N GLN A 657 0.99 65.47 15.00
CA GLN A 657 2.01 65.66 16.09
C GLN A 657 2.78 66.97 15.88
N THR A 658 3.18 67.27 14.65
CA THR A 658 3.87 68.50 14.30
C THR A 658 2.99 69.71 14.58
N SER A 659 1.72 69.61 14.17
CA SER A 659 0.71 70.64 14.38
C SER A 659 0.46 70.89 15.89
N GLN A 660 0.35 69.81 16.67
CA GLN A 660 0.21 69.86 18.13
C GLN A 660 1.43 70.54 18.78
N GLN A 661 2.63 70.18 18.31
CA GLN A 661 3.87 70.75 18.82
C GLN A 661 4.02 72.22 18.50
N LEU A 662 3.63 72.60 17.26
CA LEU A 662 3.56 74.00 16.87
C LEU A 662 2.51 74.80 17.67
N ALA A 663 1.34 74.23 17.92
CA ALA A 663 0.31 74.83 18.76
C ALA A 663 0.78 75.05 20.20
N VAL A 664 1.44 74.04 20.81
CA VAL A 664 2.03 74.17 22.16
C VAL A 664 3.11 75.25 22.17
N ASN A 665 3.99 75.29 21.17
CA ASN A 665 5.04 76.28 21.06
C ASN A 665 4.45 77.70 20.88
N SER A 666 3.41 77.81 20.02
CA SER A 666 2.71 79.10 19.79
C SER A 666 2.01 79.58 21.06
N LEU A 667 1.37 78.63 21.81
CA LEU A 667 0.74 78.98 23.11
C LEU A 667 1.77 79.42 24.14
N SER A 668 2.94 78.75 24.17
CA SER A 668 4.04 79.12 25.02
C SER A 668 4.59 80.50 24.71
N LEU A 669 4.78 80.80 23.41
CA LEU A 669 5.20 82.14 22.94
C LEU A 669 4.16 83.17 23.27
N ALA A 670 2.88 82.92 23.08
CA ALA A 670 1.81 83.82 23.46
C ALA A 670 1.74 84.10 24.95
N SER A 671 1.94 83.06 25.76
CA SER A 671 2.03 83.20 27.20
C SER A 671 3.25 84.02 27.66
N GLN A 672 4.41 83.79 27.03
CA GLN A 672 5.61 84.58 27.26
C GLN A 672 5.44 86.06 26.86
N ALA A 673 4.77 86.29 25.72
CA ALA A 673 4.45 87.64 25.30
C ALA A 673 3.52 88.34 26.31
N ALA A 674 2.48 87.67 26.78
CA ALA A 674 1.59 88.18 27.83
C ALA A 674 2.32 88.44 29.13
N GLN A 675 3.22 87.58 29.54
CA GLN A 675 4.07 87.78 30.74
C GLN A 675 5.06 88.98 30.59
N SER A 676 5.56 89.18 29.35
CA SER A 676 6.46 90.29 29.05
C SER A 676 5.73 91.62 29.14
N ILE A 677 4.47 91.65 28.70
CA ILE A 677 3.60 92.87 28.83
C ILE A 677 3.27 93.16 30.27
N LEU A 678 2.99 92.05 31.09
CA LEU A 678 2.75 92.16 32.52
C LEU A 678 3.96 92.68 33.29
N LYS A 679 5.18 92.49 32.81
CA LYS A 679 6.42 92.94 33.38
C LYS A 679 6.74 94.40 33.04
N LEU A 680 6.00 94.95 32.05
CA LEU A 680 6.18 96.34 31.65
C LEU A 680 5.22 97.34 32.37
N PHE A 681 4.21 96.83 33.07
CA PHE A 681 3.33 97.49 33.93
C PHE A 681 3.62 97.11 35.43
#